data_36832aab050521dc98f6fd0873d243cd
#
_entry.id   36832aab050521dc98f6fd0873d243cd
#
_cell.length_a   1.000
_cell.length_b   1.000
_cell.length_c   1.000
_cell.angle_alpha   90.00
_cell.angle_beta   90.00
_cell.angle_gamma   90.00
#
_symmetry.space_group_name_H-M   'P 1'
#
loop_
_entity.id
_entity.type
_entity.pdbx_description
1 polymer ?
#
loop_
_entity_poly.entity_id
_entity_poly.type
_entity_poly.pdbx_seq_one_letter_code
_entity_poly.pdbx_strand_id
1 'polypeptide(L)'
;MNATPQPPTSAAPVRLERDGSVGFIVIDNPPINAGSLGVRQGLIAALGELAGDASLAAGVLIGAGTTFIAGSDLREFSAPLADPQMPAVIAAIEACPKPVVAAIHGAALGGGYEIALACDARVALADAVVGLPEGTFGIIPGAGGTVRLPRLTDAATALDIVSTCRRVKAPEAKALGLIDAAVDELRPGAAAFALSLKGAKRRLRDLPAKPVEAEAFEKAATAALKRGRSRPYAQEQVAALRRAFEAPFDAALAEERAVFQRLRQSDESAALRHLFFAEREAARIDGLEGAKPLPVKSVGIVGAGTMGSGIAAAFLAAGLPVTLVDLKPELLDAARQRVAGFLAKAAKPAALTTSSELGALAPCDLVIEAVFEDMAVKQDLLRRLDGIVRPDAILASNTSYLDLDAIAAATAEPARVVGLHFFAPAHVMKLLEIVRGAKTAPAVLASALKLGRALGKVAVVSGVGDGFIGNRIYNAYRTQCEAMLLAGALPEEIDGAIEALGFAMGPFAVSDLSGLDIAWANRKRKQAETGDHSDVPVLEWLVAGGRLGRKTGAGWYAYEDGRRSPDPAVAGLVVKARAERGVTAASLGRETIQNRAMAAIVNEALLVLEDGIAARPSDIDLVLINGYGFPRHLGGPLWWAKTQDRQRLEQALQALQGLKRRGDLARLD
;
A
#
# COMPACT_ATOMS: atom_id res chain seq x y z
N MET A 1 25.97 39.30 -6.08
CA MET A 1 26.67 38.02 -6.31
C MET A 1 26.84 37.36 -4.93
N ASN A 2 25.89 36.61 -4.50
CA ASN A 2 25.98 35.81 -3.26
C ASN A 2 26.12 34.34 -3.70
N ALA A 3 27.32 33.80 -3.51
CA ALA A 3 27.60 32.40 -3.72
C ALA A 3 26.84 31.59 -2.68
N THR A 4 25.91 30.78 -3.11
CA THR A 4 25.24 29.75 -2.28
C THR A 4 26.34 28.79 -1.78
N PRO A 5 26.46 28.49 -0.48
CA PRO A 5 27.46 27.52 0.00
C PRO A 5 27.15 26.16 -0.61
N GLN A 6 28.11 25.58 -1.32
CA GLN A 6 28.10 24.17 -1.69
C GLN A 6 27.96 23.32 -0.42
N PRO A 7 27.07 22.30 -0.43
CA PRO A 7 27.03 21.35 0.67
C PRO A 7 28.41 20.67 0.79
N PRO A 8 28.84 20.29 2.01
CA PRO A 8 30.14 19.66 2.20
C PRO A 8 30.26 18.42 1.32
N THR A 9 31.39 18.27 0.65
CA THR A 9 31.74 17.09 -0.15
C THR A 9 31.50 15.85 0.70
N SER A 10 30.44 15.09 0.37
CA SER A 10 30.14 13.85 1.08
C SER A 10 31.34 12.90 0.89
N ALA A 11 31.82 12.30 1.99
CA ALA A 11 32.79 11.23 1.91
C ALA A 11 32.30 10.17 0.91
N ALA A 12 33.23 9.52 0.19
CA ALA A 12 32.88 8.48 -0.77
C ALA A 12 31.97 7.43 -0.13
N PRO A 13 30.84 7.05 -0.78
CA PRO A 13 29.84 6.17 -0.19
C PRO A 13 30.32 4.73 0.02
N VAL A 14 31.53 4.40 -0.41
CA VAL A 14 32.17 3.09 -0.19
C VAL A 14 33.64 3.33 0.11
N ARG A 15 34.18 2.60 1.09
CA ARG A 15 35.58 2.62 1.48
C ARG A 15 36.09 1.23 1.85
N LEU A 16 37.39 0.99 1.69
CA LEU A 16 38.06 -0.22 2.15
C LEU A 16 38.77 0.06 3.48
N GLU A 17 38.37 -0.65 4.54
CA GLU A 17 39.00 -0.65 5.84
C GLU A 17 39.81 -1.95 6.02
N ARG A 18 41.01 -1.86 6.63
CA ARG A 18 41.88 -3.02 6.89
C ARG A 18 41.78 -3.44 8.36
N ASP A 19 41.58 -4.74 8.60
CA ASP A 19 41.59 -5.33 9.91
C ASP A 19 42.36 -6.67 9.85
N GLY A 20 43.62 -6.63 10.25
CA GLY A 20 44.54 -7.73 10.04
C GLY A 20 44.67 -8.09 8.56
N SER A 21 44.38 -9.34 8.21
CA SER A 21 44.40 -9.84 6.84
C SER A 21 43.04 -9.81 6.13
N VAL A 22 42.04 -9.11 6.72
CA VAL A 22 40.68 -8.96 6.14
C VAL A 22 40.47 -7.53 5.69
N GLY A 23 40.00 -7.34 4.47
CA GLY A 23 39.55 -6.08 3.93
C GLY A 23 38.04 -5.89 4.09
N PHE A 24 37.60 -4.92 4.87
CA PHE A 24 36.18 -4.58 5.00
C PHE A 24 35.79 -3.52 3.98
N ILE A 25 34.98 -3.89 3.01
CA ILE A 25 34.34 -2.96 2.06
C ILE A 25 33.07 -2.44 2.73
N VAL A 26 33.16 -1.20 3.25
CA VAL A 26 32.08 -0.56 4.02
C VAL A 26 31.28 0.34 3.09
N ILE A 27 29.96 0.07 3.00
CA ILE A 27 28.99 0.91 2.28
C ILE A 27 28.37 1.86 3.26
N ASP A 28 28.47 3.17 3.01
CA ASP A 28 27.96 4.24 3.87
C ASP A 28 27.16 5.25 3.03
N ASN A 29 25.94 4.86 2.70
CA ASN A 29 25.02 5.64 1.87
C ASN A 29 23.62 5.74 2.55
N PRO A 30 23.54 6.54 3.63
CA PRO A 30 22.32 6.64 4.44
C PRO A 30 21.12 7.16 3.62
N PRO A 31 19.86 6.82 4.03
CA PRO A 31 19.54 6.08 5.27
C PRO A 31 19.52 4.56 5.12
N ILE A 32 19.59 4.01 3.93
CA ILE A 32 19.29 2.58 3.65
C ILE A 32 20.37 1.88 2.81
N ASN A 33 21.51 2.51 2.59
CA ASN A 33 22.60 1.99 1.77
C ASN A 33 22.14 1.56 0.37
N ALA A 34 21.24 2.35 -0.26
CA ALA A 34 20.74 2.04 -1.60
C ALA A 34 21.87 1.91 -2.61
N GLY A 35 21.78 0.92 -3.52
CA GLY A 35 22.73 0.65 -4.58
C GLY A 35 22.72 1.69 -5.70
N SER A 36 22.95 2.98 -5.35
CA SER A 36 23.06 4.11 -6.27
C SER A 36 24.29 4.02 -7.16
N LEU A 37 24.38 4.87 -8.18
CA LEU A 37 25.54 4.93 -9.06
C LEU A 37 26.86 5.09 -8.29
N GLY A 38 26.92 6.01 -7.32
CA GLY A 38 28.13 6.22 -6.51
C GLY A 38 28.51 4.99 -5.67
N VAL A 39 27.51 4.25 -5.15
CA VAL A 39 27.77 2.98 -4.44
C VAL A 39 28.31 1.93 -5.41
N ARG A 40 27.74 1.79 -6.60
CA ARG A 40 28.22 0.82 -7.60
C ARG A 40 29.64 1.10 -8.06
N GLN A 41 29.97 2.36 -8.32
CA GLN A 41 31.33 2.79 -8.66
C GLN A 41 32.32 2.52 -7.52
N GLY A 42 31.93 2.88 -6.29
CA GLY A 42 32.78 2.67 -5.11
C GLY A 42 33.01 1.19 -4.81
N LEU A 43 32.00 0.34 -5.00
CA LEU A 43 32.14 -1.12 -4.82
C LEU A 43 33.16 -1.71 -5.79
N ILE A 44 33.11 -1.35 -7.08
CA ILE A 44 34.06 -1.83 -8.08
C ILE A 44 35.47 -1.36 -7.74
N ALA A 45 35.64 -0.09 -7.34
CA ALA A 45 36.95 0.46 -6.93
C ALA A 45 37.51 -0.30 -5.70
N ALA A 46 36.72 -0.46 -4.64
CA ALA A 46 37.14 -1.14 -3.41
C ALA A 46 37.45 -2.63 -3.64
N LEU A 47 36.72 -3.31 -4.53
CA LEU A 47 37.03 -4.69 -4.95
C LEU A 47 38.37 -4.76 -5.72
N GLY A 48 38.66 -3.77 -6.55
CA GLY A 48 39.96 -3.64 -7.21
C GLY A 48 41.12 -3.44 -6.22
N GLU A 49 40.94 -2.56 -5.23
CA GLU A 49 41.89 -2.37 -4.14
C GLU A 49 42.11 -3.65 -3.33
N LEU A 50 41.02 -4.32 -2.92
CA LEU A 50 41.06 -5.60 -2.21
C LEU A 50 41.86 -6.65 -3.02
N ALA A 51 41.59 -6.74 -4.32
CA ALA A 51 42.27 -7.71 -5.19
C ALA A 51 43.77 -7.46 -5.28
N GLY A 52 44.19 -6.20 -5.37
CA GLY A 52 45.59 -5.78 -5.51
C GLY A 52 46.42 -5.78 -4.23
N ASP A 53 45.79 -5.76 -3.04
CA ASP A 53 46.51 -5.65 -1.76
C ASP A 53 46.97 -7.02 -1.25
N ALA A 54 48.27 -7.33 -1.44
CA ALA A 54 48.84 -8.64 -1.04
C ALA A 54 48.74 -8.93 0.47
N SER A 55 48.55 -7.93 1.33
CA SER A 55 48.40 -8.11 2.78
C SER A 55 47.02 -8.66 3.19
N LEU A 56 46.02 -8.58 2.29
CA LEU A 56 44.65 -9.04 2.54
C LEU A 56 44.43 -10.43 1.96
N ALA A 57 43.91 -11.33 2.77
CA ALA A 57 43.58 -12.71 2.40
C ALA A 57 42.12 -12.88 1.95
N ALA A 58 41.22 -12.05 2.45
CA ALA A 58 39.77 -12.11 2.17
C ALA A 58 39.11 -10.74 2.28
N GLY A 59 37.93 -10.58 1.71
CA GLY A 59 37.09 -9.42 1.81
C GLY A 59 35.78 -9.69 2.59
N VAL A 60 35.30 -8.68 3.28
CA VAL A 60 33.97 -8.65 3.90
C VAL A 60 33.23 -7.40 3.39
N LEU A 61 32.08 -7.60 2.77
CA LEU A 61 31.18 -6.53 2.35
C LEU A 61 30.16 -6.26 3.44
N ILE A 62 30.10 -5.04 3.96
CA ILE A 62 29.24 -4.66 5.08
C ILE A 62 28.63 -3.27 4.89
N GLY A 63 27.41 -3.05 5.37
CA GLY A 63 26.80 -1.72 5.43
C GLY A 63 27.20 -0.96 6.71
N ALA A 64 27.28 0.36 6.64
CA ALA A 64 27.27 1.22 7.81
C ALA A 64 25.83 1.46 8.31
N GLY A 65 25.69 1.91 9.57
CA GLY A 65 24.38 2.21 10.15
C GLY A 65 23.56 0.97 10.48
N THR A 66 22.28 0.96 10.10
CA THR A 66 21.30 -0.02 10.58
C THR A 66 20.96 -1.11 9.56
N THR A 67 21.55 -1.11 8.37
CA THR A 67 21.18 -2.05 7.30
C THR A 67 22.33 -2.34 6.36
N PHE A 68 22.35 -3.52 5.78
CA PHE A 68 23.30 -3.90 4.73
C PHE A 68 23.06 -3.07 3.46
N ILE A 69 22.14 -3.50 2.60
CA ILE A 69 21.68 -2.79 1.38
C ILE A 69 20.19 -3.09 1.22
N ALA A 70 19.34 -2.10 1.39
CA ALA A 70 17.87 -2.30 1.34
C ALA A 70 17.29 -2.28 -0.08
N GLY A 71 18.12 -2.33 -1.12
CA GLY A 71 17.73 -2.41 -2.53
C GLY A 71 18.47 -1.44 -3.44
N SER A 72 18.13 -1.48 -4.73
CA SER A 72 18.60 -0.52 -5.72
C SER A 72 17.95 0.86 -5.51
N ASP A 73 18.56 1.91 -6.04
CA ASP A 73 17.93 3.23 -6.01
C ASP A 73 16.83 3.34 -7.08
N LEU A 74 15.57 3.24 -6.63
CA LEU A 74 14.39 3.28 -7.50
C LEU A 74 14.22 4.61 -8.26
N ARG A 75 14.87 5.69 -7.82
CA ARG A 75 14.84 7.00 -8.50
C ARG A 75 15.53 6.93 -9.85
N GLU A 76 16.53 6.06 -9.99
CA GLU A 76 17.25 5.85 -11.26
C GLU A 76 16.41 5.07 -12.30
N PHE A 77 15.29 4.43 -11.89
CA PHE A 77 14.54 3.52 -12.76
C PHE A 77 13.68 4.23 -13.82
N SER A 78 13.48 5.54 -13.68
CA SER A 78 12.70 6.35 -14.63
C SER A 78 13.52 6.83 -15.85
N ALA A 79 14.84 6.67 -15.81
CA ALA A 79 15.77 7.07 -16.86
C ALA A 79 16.62 5.88 -17.35
N PRO A 80 17.37 6.00 -18.45
CA PRO A 80 18.41 5.04 -18.78
C PRO A 80 19.39 4.86 -17.62
N LEU A 81 19.66 3.61 -17.25
CA LEU A 81 20.56 3.31 -16.14
C LEU A 81 22.01 3.66 -16.52
N ALA A 82 22.65 4.46 -15.67
CA ALA A 82 24.05 4.84 -15.85
C ALA A 82 25.00 3.67 -15.49
N ASP A 83 26.10 3.59 -16.19
CA ASP A 83 27.16 2.62 -15.94
C ASP A 83 28.14 3.11 -14.84
N PRO A 84 28.67 2.18 -14.01
CA PRO A 84 28.40 0.73 -14.02
C PRO A 84 27.01 0.39 -13.48
N GLN A 85 26.34 -0.57 -14.15
CA GLN A 85 25.07 -1.11 -13.67
C GLN A 85 25.30 -2.27 -12.67
N MET A 86 24.25 -2.72 -11.97
CA MET A 86 24.35 -3.76 -10.95
C MET A 86 25.01 -5.07 -11.45
N PRO A 87 24.76 -5.58 -12.66
CA PRO A 87 25.47 -6.74 -13.17
C PRO A 87 26.99 -6.60 -13.21
N ALA A 88 27.53 -5.38 -13.44
CA ALA A 88 28.96 -5.13 -13.44
C ALA A 88 29.56 -5.25 -12.02
N VAL A 89 28.86 -4.80 -10.99
CA VAL A 89 29.26 -4.99 -9.58
C VAL A 89 29.31 -6.47 -9.23
N ILE A 90 28.27 -7.23 -9.61
CA ILE A 90 28.18 -8.67 -9.37
C ILE A 90 29.33 -9.41 -10.09
N ALA A 91 29.61 -9.06 -11.33
CA ALA A 91 30.74 -9.61 -12.08
C ALA A 91 32.09 -9.30 -11.38
N ALA A 92 32.27 -8.08 -10.86
CA ALA A 92 33.47 -7.70 -10.12
C ALA A 92 33.65 -8.50 -8.81
N ILE A 93 32.57 -8.79 -8.07
CA ILE A 93 32.60 -9.65 -6.88
C ILE A 93 33.02 -11.08 -7.25
N GLU A 94 32.37 -11.66 -8.27
CA GLU A 94 32.67 -13.02 -8.74
C GLU A 94 34.08 -13.15 -9.31
N ALA A 95 34.59 -12.12 -9.98
CA ALA A 95 35.93 -12.07 -10.55
C ALA A 95 37.04 -11.77 -9.54
N CYS A 96 36.71 -11.25 -8.35
CA CYS A 96 37.71 -10.99 -7.30
C CYS A 96 38.48 -12.28 -6.98
N PRO A 97 39.84 -12.27 -7.04
CA PRO A 97 40.61 -13.50 -6.79
C PRO A 97 40.54 -13.97 -5.34
N LYS A 98 40.13 -13.10 -4.41
CA LYS A 98 39.99 -13.39 -2.99
C LYS A 98 38.54 -13.66 -2.64
N PRO A 99 38.24 -14.54 -1.66
CA PRO A 99 36.88 -14.75 -1.22
C PRO A 99 36.29 -13.47 -0.62
N VAL A 100 35.02 -13.19 -0.96
CA VAL A 100 34.25 -12.05 -0.45
C VAL A 100 33.04 -12.56 0.28
N VAL A 101 32.84 -12.16 1.53
CA VAL A 101 31.70 -12.56 2.37
C VAL A 101 30.77 -11.38 2.57
N ALA A 102 29.48 -11.55 2.36
CA ALA A 102 28.46 -10.56 2.72
C ALA A 102 28.15 -10.67 4.22
N ALA A 103 28.36 -9.56 4.95
CA ALA A 103 28.02 -9.41 6.37
C ALA A 103 26.69 -8.65 6.50
N ILE A 104 25.61 -9.37 6.78
CA ILE A 104 24.23 -8.87 6.67
C ILE A 104 23.68 -8.53 8.06
N HIS A 105 23.28 -7.27 8.24
CA HIS A 105 22.45 -6.81 9.35
C HIS A 105 21.29 -5.99 8.81
N GLY A 106 20.20 -5.87 9.59
CA GLY A 106 18.98 -5.22 9.13
C GLY A 106 18.43 -5.89 7.87
N ALA A 107 18.62 -5.29 6.69
CA ALA A 107 18.01 -5.80 5.46
C ALA A 107 19.01 -5.95 4.32
N ALA A 108 18.96 -7.09 3.61
CA ALA A 108 19.51 -7.30 2.28
C ALA A 108 18.36 -7.62 1.33
N LEU A 109 17.91 -6.64 0.54
CA LEU A 109 16.71 -6.78 -0.28
C LEU A 109 16.98 -6.43 -1.74
N GLY A 110 16.30 -7.11 -2.67
CA GLY A 110 16.42 -6.86 -4.09
C GLY A 110 17.86 -6.89 -4.56
N GLY A 111 18.30 -5.85 -5.28
CA GLY A 111 19.69 -5.71 -5.73
C GLY A 111 20.73 -5.85 -4.60
N GLY A 112 20.38 -5.50 -3.37
CA GLY A 112 21.24 -5.73 -2.20
C GLY A 112 21.40 -7.22 -1.85
N TYR A 113 20.36 -8.00 -2.01
CA TYR A 113 20.45 -9.44 -1.83
C TYR A 113 21.11 -10.10 -3.06
N GLU A 114 20.92 -9.56 -4.28
CA GLU A 114 21.64 -10.01 -5.47
C GLU A 114 23.17 -9.84 -5.32
N ILE A 115 23.63 -8.72 -4.72
CA ILE A 115 25.03 -8.53 -4.34
C ILE A 115 25.48 -9.62 -3.33
N ALA A 116 24.68 -9.89 -2.30
CA ALA A 116 24.99 -10.91 -1.31
C ALA A 116 25.03 -12.34 -1.95
N LEU A 117 24.15 -12.60 -2.93
CA LEU A 117 24.17 -13.87 -3.70
C LEU A 117 25.41 -14.01 -4.60
N ALA A 118 26.05 -12.93 -5.01
CA ALA A 118 27.31 -12.94 -5.75
C ALA A 118 28.52 -13.20 -4.86
N CYS A 119 28.45 -12.92 -3.57
CA CYS A 119 29.50 -13.21 -2.60
C CYS A 119 29.70 -14.72 -2.38
N ASP A 120 30.88 -15.11 -1.95
CA ASP A 120 31.25 -16.50 -1.68
C ASP A 120 30.50 -17.09 -0.48
N ALA A 121 30.10 -16.24 0.48
CA ALA A 121 29.22 -16.62 1.59
C ALA A 121 28.42 -15.42 2.11
N ARG A 122 27.38 -15.71 2.88
CA ARG A 122 26.44 -14.78 3.53
C ARG A 122 26.39 -15.08 5.02
N VAL A 123 26.88 -14.16 5.82
CA VAL A 123 26.86 -14.21 7.29
C VAL A 123 25.92 -13.12 7.80
N ALA A 124 25.00 -13.45 8.69
CA ALA A 124 23.96 -12.51 9.12
C ALA A 124 23.79 -12.44 10.63
N LEU A 125 23.33 -11.29 11.15
CA LEU A 125 22.77 -11.19 12.50
C LEU A 125 21.41 -11.89 12.58
N ALA A 126 21.02 -12.34 13.77
CA ALA A 126 19.78 -13.11 13.99
C ALA A 126 18.49 -12.36 13.61
N ASP A 127 18.49 -11.03 13.69
CA ASP A 127 17.36 -10.16 13.35
C ASP A 127 17.37 -9.68 11.89
N ALA A 128 18.40 -10.01 11.12
CA ALA A 128 18.51 -9.64 9.72
C ALA A 128 17.42 -10.29 8.84
N VAL A 129 17.11 -9.63 7.72
CA VAL A 129 16.16 -10.15 6.73
C VAL A 129 16.76 -10.12 5.33
N VAL A 130 16.45 -11.14 4.52
CA VAL A 130 16.83 -11.24 3.11
C VAL A 130 15.59 -11.42 2.23
N GLY A 131 15.66 -11.04 0.94
CA GLY A 131 14.56 -11.27 0.02
C GLY A 131 14.69 -10.54 -1.31
N LEU A 132 13.80 -10.90 -2.24
CA LEU A 132 13.72 -10.36 -3.59
C LEU A 132 12.32 -9.74 -3.83
N PRO A 133 12.08 -8.50 -3.37
CA PRO A 133 10.75 -7.88 -3.39
C PRO A 133 10.41 -7.16 -4.72
N GLU A 134 11.09 -7.44 -5.81
CA GLU A 134 10.96 -6.78 -7.10
C GLU A 134 9.53 -6.81 -7.65
N GLY A 135 8.77 -7.88 -7.38
CA GLY A 135 7.37 -8.01 -7.78
C GLY A 135 6.47 -6.91 -7.23
N THR A 136 6.83 -6.26 -6.11
CA THR A 136 6.09 -5.10 -5.58
C THR A 136 6.14 -3.89 -6.51
N PHE A 137 7.11 -3.87 -7.43
CA PHE A 137 7.29 -2.83 -8.44
C PHE A 137 6.95 -3.31 -9.87
N GLY A 138 6.27 -4.45 -10.00
CA GLY A 138 5.91 -5.00 -11.31
C GLY A 138 7.10 -5.45 -12.16
N ILE A 139 8.23 -5.80 -11.53
CA ILE A 139 9.46 -6.27 -12.19
C ILE A 139 9.92 -7.60 -11.60
N ILE A 140 10.96 -8.18 -12.19
CA ILE A 140 11.70 -9.32 -11.64
C ILE A 140 13.07 -8.86 -11.16
N PRO A 141 13.81 -9.65 -10.36
CA PRO A 141 15.24 -9.46 -10.15
C PRO A 141 15.98 -9.31 -11.48
N GLY A 142 16.98 -8.44 -11.55
CA GLY A 142 17.61 -8.11 -12.83
C GLY A 142 19.14 -8.18 -12.83
N ALA A 143 19.72 -8.80 -11.79
CA ALA A 143 21.15 -8.96 -11.67
C ALA A 143 21.56 -10.38 -11.21
N GLY A 144 20.71 -11.35 -11.49
CA GLY A 144 20.94 -12.77 -11.25
C GLY A 144 20.21 -13.33 -10.05
N GLY A 145 19.24 -12.63 -9.48
CA GLY A 145 18.46 -13.09 -8.33
C GLY A 145 17.67 -14.36 -8.63
N THR A 146 16.94 -14.41 -9.77
CA THR A 146 16.17 -15.60 -10.16
C THR A 146 17.06 -16.76 -10.60
N VAL A 147 18.29 -16.48 -11.01
CA VAL A 147 19.23 -17.50 -11.48
C VAL A 147 20.07 -18.08 -10.33
N ARG A 148 20.47 -17.24 -9.33
CA ARG A 148 21.30 -17.69 -8.20
C ARG A 148 20.51 -18.30 -7.05
N LEU A 149 19.31 -17.80 -6.76
CA LEU A 149 18.49 -18.28 -5.64
C LEU A 149 18.20 -19.79 -5.71
N PRO A 150 17.85 -20.38 -6.89
CA PRO A 150 17.58 -21.81 -7.01
C PRO A 150 18.81 -22.72 -6.80
N ARG A 151 19.99 -22.16 -6.64
CA ARG A 151 21.22 -22.89 -6.28
C ARG A 151 21.38 -23.05 -4.77
N LEU A 152 20.65 -22.24 -4.00
CA LEU A 152 20.65 -22.27 -2.53
C LEU A 152 19.46 -23.05 -1.98
N THR A 153 18.29 -22.92 -2.59
CA THR A 153 17.04 -23.55 -2.13
C THR A 153 16.34 -24.27 -3.28
N ASP A 154 15.27 -25.01 -3.00
CA ASP A 154 14.46 -25.66 -4.03
C ASP A 154 13.66 -24.66 -4.87
N ALA A 155 13.20 -25.12 -6.05
CA ALA A 155 12.52 -24.29 -7.03
C ALA A 155 11.20 -23.67 -6.54
N ALA A 156 10.41 -24.44 -5.80
CA ALA A 156 9.11 -23.99 -5.29
C ALA A 156 9.31 -22.93 -4.22
N THR A 157 10.27 -23.11 -3.32
CA THR A 157 10.66 -22.14 -2.30
C THR A 157 11.24 -20.87 -2.95
N ALA A 158 12.10 -20.98 -3.96
CA ALA A 158 12.63 -19.84 -4.69
C ALA A 158 11.50 -19.03 -5.34
N LEU A 159 10.54 -19.70 -5.99
CA LEU A 159 9.38 -19.05 -6.60
C LEU A 159 8.45 -18.43 -5.55
N ASP A 160 8.25 -19.08 -4.40
CA ASP A 160 7.48 -18.50 -3.31
C ASP A 160 8.11 -17.18 -2.83
N ILE A 161 9.41 -17.16 -2.55
CA ILE A 161 10.13 -15.95 -2.10
C ILE A 161 9.98 -14.81 -3.11
N VAL A 162 10.22 -15.08 -4.40
CA VAL A 162 10.17 -14.06 -5.46
C VAL A 162 8.74 -13.57 -5.69
N SER A 163 7.75 -14.48 -5.76
CA SER A 163 6.36 -14.11 -6.08
C SER A 163 5.57 -13.49 -4.93
N THR A 164 5.91 -13.86 -3.67
CA THR A 164 5.30 -13.25 -2.47
C THR A 164 5.99 -11.96 -2.07
N CYS A 165 7.20 -11.70 -2.58
CA CYS A 165 8.04 -10.58 -2.17
C CYS A 165 8.31 -10.58 -0.65
N ARG A 166 8.25 -11.75 -0.01
CA ARG A 166 8.39 -11.85 1.45
C ARG A 166 9.83 -11.64 1.90
N ARG A 167 9.95 -11.05 3.07
CA ARG A 167 11.22 -10.91 3.77
C ARG A 167 11.44 -12.14 4.64
N VAL A 168 12.53 -12.84 4.42
CA VAL A 168 12.89 -14.06 5.15
C VAL A 168 13.83 -13.67 6.28
N LYS A 169 13.45 -13.96 7.53
CA LYS A 169 14.30 -13.68 8.72
C LYS A 169 15.48 -14.63 8.76
N ALA A 170 16.60 -14.20 9.35
CA ALA A 170 17.85 -14.95 9.38
C ALA A 170 17.72 -16.40 9.89
N PRO A 171 16.96 -16.75 10.94
CA PRO A 171 16.78 -18.14 11.35
C PRO A 171 16.15 -19.01 10.27
N GLU A 172 15.09 -18.53 9.62
CA GLU A 172 14.44 -19.21 8.49
C GLU A 172 15.37 -19.24 7.27
N ALA A 173 16.03 -18.12 6.97
CA ALA A 173 16.98 -18.01 5.87
C ALA A 173 18.12 -19.02 6.00
N LYS A 174 18.61 -19.26 7.20
CA LYS A 174 19.63 -20.30 7.50
C LYS A 174 19.07 -21.69 7.21
N ALA A 175 17.86 -21.97 7.68
CA ALA A 175 17.22 -23.29 7.46
C ALA A 175 16.97 -23.58 5.97
N LEU A 176 16.65 -22.54 5.19
CA LEU A 176 16.43 -22.64 3.74
C LEU A 176 17.74 -22.59 2.91
N GLY A 177 18.90 -22.37 3.55
CA GLY A 177 20.19 -22.25 2.87
C GLY A 177 20.46 -20.89 2.23
N LEU A 178 19.61 -19.89 2.47
CA LEU A 178 19.72 -18.54 1.89
C LEU A 178 20.88 -17.75 2.49
N ILE A 179 21.31 -18.07 3.71
CA ILE A 179 22.52 -17.60 4.36
C ILE A 179 23.37 -18.76 4.86
N ASP A 180 24.68 -18.57 4.94
CA ASP A 180 25.63 -19.61 5.32
C ASP A 180 25.80 -19.71 6.84
N ALA A 181 25.73 -18.59 7.58
CA ALA A 181 25.82 -18.56 9.03
C ALA A 181 25.01 -17.43 9.65
N ALA A 182 24.52 -17.67 10.88
CA ALA A 182 24.05 -16.64 11.79
C ALA A 182 25.10 -16.46 12.90
N VAL A 183 25.35 -15.19 13.26
CA VAL A 183 26.38 -14.81 14.27
C VAL A 183 25.83 -13.75 15.21
N ASP A 184 26.41 -13.67 16.42
CA ASP A 184 26.02 -12.69 17.41
C ASP A 184 26.75 -11.35 17.20
N GLU A 185 28.02 -11.41 16.77
CA GLU A 185 28.84 -10.24 16.46
C GLU A 185 29.24 -10.25 14.98
N LEU A 186 28.73 -9.26 14.21
CA LEU A 186 28.77 -9.31 12.76
C LEU A 186 30.19 -9.20 12.19
N ARG A 187 30.98 -8.18 12.57
CA ARG A 187 32.33 -7.96 11.99
C ARG A 187 33.28 -9.11 12.33
N PRO A 188 33.45 -9.51 13.60
CA PRO A 188 34.33 -10.63 13.96
C PRO A 188 33.86 -11.97 13.32
N GLY A 189 32.57 -12.24 13.36
CA GLY A 189 32.00 -13.46 12.80
C GLY A 189 32.18 -13.58 11.28
N ALA A 190 31.95 -12.47 10.54
CA ALA A 190 32.15 -12.45 9.10
C ALA A 190 33.64 -12.54 8.71
N ALA A 191 34.53 -11.88 9.46
CA ALA A 191 35.97 -11.98 9.27
C ALA A 191 36.48 -13.41 9.51
N ALA A 192 36.07 -14.03 10.61
CA ALA A 192 36.42 -15.42 10.91
C ALA A 192 35.89 -16.38 9.82
N PHE A 193 34.66 -16.16 9.34
CA PHE A 193 34.11 -16.96 8.25
C PHE A 193 34.89 -16.77 6.94
N ALA A 194 35.23 -15.52 6.58
CA ALA A 194 35.98 -15.22 5.38
C ALA A 194 37.38 -15.87 5.40
N LEU A 195 38.07 -15.83 6.50
CA LEU A 195 39.37 -16.50 6.68
C LEU A 195 39.24 -18.03 6.66
N SER A 196 38.12 -18.59 7.14
CA SER A 196 37.87 -20.04 7.13
C SER A 196 37.79 -20.63 5.71
N LEU A 197 37.51 -19.79 4.71
CA LEU A 197 37.49 -20.18 3.30
C LEU A 197 38.90 -20.45 2.74
N LYS A 198 39.98 -20.04 3.46
CA LYS A 198 41.39 -20.30 3.09
C LYS A 198 41.71 -19.91 1.64
N GLY A 199 41.15 -18.81 1.16
CA GLY A 199 41.34 -18.31 -0.21
C GLY A 199 40.44 -18.96 -1.26
N ALA A 200 39.63 -19.97 -0.91
CA ALA A 200 38.76 -20.65 -1.88
C ALA A 200 37.54 -19.80 -2.26
N LYS A 201 37.27 -19.72 -3.57
CA LYS A 201 36.06 -19.13 -4.12
C LYS A 201 34.89 -20.14 -4.05
N ARG A 202 33.70 -19.62 -3.71
CA ARG A 202 32.46 -20.44 -3.62
C ARG A 202 31.32 -19.74 -4.39
N ARG A 203 31.53 -19.48 -5.66
CA ARG A 203 30.59 -18.73 -6.50
C ARG A 203 29.34 -19.58 -6.76
N LEU A 204 28.14 -19.03 -6.55
CA LEU A 204 26.90 -19.72 -6.84
C LEU A 204 26.73 -20.08 -8.32
N ARG A 205 27.34 -19.31 -9.23
CA ARG A 205 27.31 -19.62 -10.65
C ARG A 205 27.99 -20.95 -11.02
N ASP A 206 28.92 -21.42 -10.20
CA ASP A 206 29.64 -22.67 -10.43
C ASP A 206 28.88 -23.90 -9.88
N LEU A 207 27.81 -23.65 -9.12
CA LEU A 207 26.95 -24.69 -8.56
C LEU A 207 25.79 -25.03 -9.53
N PRO A 208 25.39 -26.32 -9.61
CA PRO A 208 24.15 -26.66 -10.31
C PRO A 208 22.94 -26.05 -9.57
N ALA A 209 21.86 -25.78 -10.29
CA ALA A 209 20.57 -25.56 -9.67
C ALA A 209 20.13 -26.85 -8.94
N LYS A 210 19.44 -26.69 -7.81
CA LYS A 210 18.93 -27.85 -7.08
C LYS A 210 17.87 -28.58 -7.89
N PRO A 211 17.73 -29.91 -7.70
CA PRO A 211 16.71 -30.68 -8.40
C PRO A 211 15.32 -30.09 -8.25
N VAL A 212 14.54 -30.14 -9.32
CA VAL A 212 13.18 -29.60 -9.38
C VAL A 212 12.18 -30.72 -9.19
N GLU A 213 11.36 -30.61 -8.16
CA GLU A 213 10.14 -31.39 -7.99
C GLU A 213 9.06 -30.76 -8.88
N ALA A 214 8.80 -31.36 -10.06
CA ALA A 214 7.95 -30.74 -11.08
C ALA A 214 6.53 -30.39 -10.56
N GLU A 215 5.90 -31.29 -9.81
CA GLU A 215 4.56 -31.09 -9.26
C GLU A 215 4.55 -29.92 -8.24
N ALA A 216 5.54 -29.85 -7.35
CA ALA A 216 5.67 -28.77 -6.37
C ALA A 216 5.90 -27.42 -7.06
N PHE A 217 6.72 -27.37 -8.11
CA PHE A 217 6.95 -26.16 -8.89
C PHE A 217 5.68 -25.69 -9.60
N GLU A 218 4.94 -26.56 -10.29
CA GLU A 218 3.71 -26.18 -11.00
C GLU A 218 2.61 -25.69 -10.03
N LYS A 219 2.51 -26.30 -8.85
CA LYS A 219 1.62 -25.80 -7.79
C LYS A 219 2.03 -24.40 -7.33
N ALA A 220 3.32 -24.17 -7.11
CA ALA A 220 3.84 -22.84 -6.76
C ALA A 220 3.63 -21.83 -7.89
N ALA A 221 3.82 -22.21 -9.15
CA ALA A 221 3.59 -21.40 -10.34
C ALA A 221 2.12 -20.97 -10.46
N THR A 222 1.19 -21.91 -10.29
CA THR A 222 -0.25 -21.63 -10.28
C THR A 222 -0.62 -20.63 -9.18
N ALA A 223 -0.07 -20.82 -7.97
CA ALA A 223 -0.29 -19.90 -6.85
C ALA A 223 0.31 -18.49 -7.11
N ALA A 224 1.50 -18.42 -7.70
CA ALA A 224 2.17 -17.18 -8.07
C ALA A 224 1.36 -16.39 -9.13
N LEU A 225 0.91 -17.07 -10.19
CA LEU A 225 0.08 -16.46 -11.24
C LEU A 225 -1.26 -15.96 -10.69
N LYS A 226 -1.92 -16.76 -9.85
CA LYS A 226 -3.17 -16.33 -9.18
C LYS A 226 -2.96 -15.09 -8.32
N ARG A 227 -1.89 -15.07 -7.50
CA ARG A 227 -1.53 -13.92 -6.64
C ARG A 227 -1.25 -12.67 -7.46
N GLY A 228 -0.45 -12.81 -8.51
CA GLY A 228 -0.10 -11.73 -9.43
C GLY A 228 -1.19 -11.41 -10.45
N ARG A 229 -2.39 -12.03 -10.36
CA ARG A 229 -3.50 -11.87 -11.32
C ARG A 229 -3.04 -12.05 -12.78
N SER A 230 -2.14 -12.98 -13.02
CA SER A 230 -1.50 -13.24 -14.32
C SER A 230 -0.92 -11.99 -15.00
N ARG A 231 -0.50 -10.98 -14.22
CA ARG A 231 0.18 -9.79 -14.73
C ARG A 231 1.52 -10.16 -15.37
N PRO A 232 2.05 -9.35 -16.31
CA PRO A 232 3.29 -9.65 -17.03
C PRO A 232 4.47 -10.01 -16.12
N TYR A 233 4.69 -9.25 -15.03
CA TYR A 233 5.78 -9.54 -14.10
C TYR A 233 5.63 -10.92 -13.41
N ALA A 234 4.41 -11.34 -13.08
CA ALA A 234 4.17 -12.62 -12.42
C ALA A 234 4.40 -13.81 -13.38
N GLN A 235 4.01 -13.64 -14.65
CA GLN A 235 4.33 -14.60 -15.70
C GLN A 235 5.84 -14.74 -15.88
N GLU A 236 6.55 -13.61 -15.92
CA GLU A 236 8.00 -13.58 -16.08
C GLU A 236 8.75 -14.10 -14.83
N GLN A 237 8.24 -13.92 -13.62
CA GLN A 237 8.80 -14.55 -12.43
C GLN A 237 8.81 -16.08 -12.56
N VAL A 238 7.68 -16.67 -12.96
CA VAL A 238 7.59 -18.12 -13.20
C VAL A 238 8.52 -18.54 -14.32
N ALA A 239 8.53 -17.84 -15.45
CA ALA A 239 9.36 -18.16 -16.59
C ALA A 239 10.86 -18.04 -16.30
N ALA A 240 11.28 -16.99 -15.56
CA ALA A 240 12.68 -16.79 -15.18
C ALA A 240 13.18 -17.91 -14.26
N LEU A 241 12.38 -18.29 -13.25
CA LEU A 241 12.73 -19.40 -12.37
C LEU A 241 12.81 -20.73 -13.17
N ARG A 242 11.88 -20.99 -14.10
CA ARG A 242 11.93 -22.18 -14.97
C ARG A 242 13.22 -22.20 -15.80
N ARG A 243 13.58 -21.08 -16.45
CA ARG A 243 14.82 -20.94 -17.22
C ARG A 243 16.08 -21.19 -16.39
N ALA A 244 16.08 -20.86 -15.10
CA ALA A 244 17.22 -21.09 -14.21
C ALA A 244 17.59 -22.59 -14.06
N PHE A 245 16.66 -23.51 -14.35
CA PHE A 245 16.87 -24.95 -14.32
C PHE A 245 17.11 -25.55 -15.71
N GLU A 246 16.46 -24.98 -16.74
CA GLU A 246 16.41 -25.54 -18.09
C GLU A 246 17.52 -25.02 -19.00
N ALA A 247 18.04 -23.80 -18.72
CA ALA A 247 19.01 -23.14 -19.56
C ALA A 247 20.41 -23.06 -18.91
N PRO A 248 21.48 -22.92 -19.71
CA PRO A 248 22.81 -22.55 -19.21
C PRO A 248 22.75 -21.24 -18.40
N PHE A 249 23.59 -21.16 -17.36
CA PHE A 249 23.60 -20.03 -16.41
C PHE A 249 23.63 -18.66 -17.09
N ASP A 250 24.58 -18.45 -18.03
CA ASP A 250 24.78 -17.19 -18.68
C ASP A 250 23.63 -16.81 -19.62
N ALA A 251 23.01 -17.81 -20.25
CA ALA A 251 21.81 -17.60 -21.07
C ALA A 251 20.60 -17.21 -20.21
N ALA A 252 20.38 -17.88 -19.07
CA ALA A 252 19.33 -17.53 -18.13
C ALA A 252 19.54 -16.13 -17.54
N LEU A 253 20.79 -15.74 -17.23
CA LEU A 253 21.15 -14.43 -16.70
C LEU A 253 20.92 -13.31 -17.74
N ALA A 254 21.30 -13.55 -18.99
CA ALA A 254 21.08 -12.58 -20.07
C ALA A 254 19.59 -12.33 -20.31
N GLU A 255 18.79 -13.39 -20.30
CA GLU A 255 17.33 -13.29 -20.47
C GLU A 255 16.66 -12.63 -19.27
N GLU A 256 17.05 -12.96 -18.02
CA GLU A 256 16.60 -12.26 -16.82
C GLU A 256 16.82 -10.75 -16.95
N ARG A 257 18.02 -10.35 -17.42
CA ARG A 257 18.37 -8.95 -17.61
C ARG A 257 17.51 -8.29 -18.68
N ALA A 258 17.27 -8.94 -19.81
CA ALA A 258 16.41 -8.41 -20.88
C ALA A 258 14.97 -8.22 -20.40
N VAL A 259 14.42 -9.19 -19.70
CA VAL A 259 13.09 -9.12 -19.10
C VAL A 259 12.98 -8.00 -18.07
N PHE A 260 13.97 -7.89 -17.17
CA PHE A 260 14.04 -6.80 -16.19
C PHE A 260 13.99 -5.42 -16.88
N GLN A 261 14.80 -5.21 -17.91
CA GLN A 261 14.84 -3.93 -18.62
C GLN A 261 13.49 -3.60 -19.27
N ARG A 262 12.82 -4.58 -19.90
CA ARG A 262 11.50 -4.41 -20.49
C ARG A 262 10.44 -4.08 -19.43
N LEU A 263 10.37 -4.84 -18.34
CA LEU A 263 9.40 -4.62 -17.27
C LEU A 263 9.63 -3.30 -16.53
N ARG A 264 10.89 -2.92 -16.29
CA ARG A 264 11.26 -1.65 -15.64
C ARG A 264 10.71 -0.43 -16.37
N GLN A 265 10.62 -0.50 -17.70
CA GLN A 265 10.14 0.57 -18.57
C GLN A 265 8.61 0.54 -18.77
N SER A 266 7.92 -0.46 -18.24
CA SER A 266 6.48 -0.57 -18.38
C SER A 266 5.72 0.47 -17.57
N ASP A 267 4.52 0.84 -18.03
CA ASP A 267 3.60 1.75 -17.32
C ASP A 267 3.23 1.19 -15.95
N GLU A 268 3.04 -0.13 -15.83
CA GLU A 268 2.78 -0.78 -14.55
C GLU A 268 3.91 -0.56 -13.55
N SER A 269 5.16 -0.74 -13.97
CA SER A 269 6.31 -0.50 -13.09
C SER A 269 6.43 0.98 -12.71
N ALA A 270 6.16 1.90 -13.64
CA ALA A 270 6.14 3.33 -13.37
C ALA A 270 5.06 3.69 -12.34
N ALA A 271 3.84 3.15 -12.51
CA ALA A 271 2.72 3.32 -11.60
C ALA A 271 3.02 2.80 -10.19
N LEU A 272 3.59 1.61 -10.08
CA LEU A 272 3.92 1.01 -8.78
C LEU A 272 5.07 1.74 -8.06
N ARG A 273 6.05 2.28 -8.81
CA ARG A 273 7.09 3.16 -8.24
C ARG A 273 6.50 4.49 -7.77
N HIS A 274 5.57 5.09 -8.56
CA HIS A 274 4.83 6.28 -8.12
C HIS A 274 4.19 6.06 -6.75
N LEU A 275 3.42 4.97 -6.59
CA LEU A 275 2.76 4.66 -5.32
C LEU A 275 3.74 4.47 -4.15
N PHE A 276 4.88 3.84 -4.41
CA PHE A 276 5.92 3.67 -3.39
C PHE A 276 6.47 5.02 -2.89
N PHE A 277 6.68 5.99 -3.77
CA PHE A 277 7.12 7.33 -3.38
C PHE A 277 5.97 8.12 -2.73
N ALA A 278 4.76 8.01 -3.27
CA ALA A 278 3.56 8.64 -2.73
C ALA A 278 3.30 8.22 -1.26
N GLU A 279 3.40 6.92 -0.94
CA GLU A 279 3.22 6.42 0.45
C GLU A 279 4.25 7.02 1.42
N ARG A 280 5.46 7.34 0.97
CA ARG A 280 6.49 8.01 1.78
C ARG A 280 6.25 9.51 1.90
N GLU A 281 5.77 10.12 0.83
CA GLU A 281 5.45 11.54 0.79
C GLU A 281 4.21 11.86 1.63
N ALA A 282 3.18 11.02 1.63
CA ALA A 282 1.98 11.17 2.44
C ALA A 282 2.27 11.29 3.95
N ALA A 283 3.43 10.76 4.38
CA ALA A 283 3.89 10.89 5.76
C ALA A 283 4.54 12.24 6.09
N ARG A 284 4.79 13.10 5.10
CA ARG A 284 5.37 14.42 5.25
C ARG A 284 4.27 15.46 5.02
N ILE A 285 3.90 16.16 6.06
CA ILE A 285 2.84 17.16 6.02
C ILE A 285 3.45 18.52 6.35
N ASP A 286 3.19 19.47 5.51
CA ASP A 286 3.63 20.86 5.71
C ASP A 286 3.06 21.44 7.00
N GLY A 287 3.89 22.16 7.74
CA GLY A 287 3.53 22.74 9.03
C GLY A 287 3.58 21.76 10.22
N LEU A 288 4.13 20.55 10.02
CA LEU A 288 4.43 19.60 11.11
C LEU A 288 5.92 19.51 11.46
N GLU A 289 6.77 20.36 10.88
CA GLU A 289 8.21 20.40 11.15
C GLU A 289 8.46 20.67 12.63
N GLY A 290 9.05 19.69 13.31
CA GLY A 290 9.32 19.78 14.76
C GLY A 290 8.13 19.48 15.67
N ALA A 291 6.93 19.23 15.16
CA ALA A 291 5.79 18.82 15.96
C ALA A 291 6.04 17.43 16.59
N LYS A 292 6.02 17.38 17.91
CA LYS A 292 6.20 16.12 18.64
C LYS A 292 4.83 15.45 18.83
N PRO A 293 4.67 14.18 18.40
CA PRO A 293 3.44 13.45 18.63
C PRO A 293 3.20 13.24 20.13
N LEU A 294 1.96 13.41 20.56
CA LEU A 294 1.51 13.08 21.91
C LEU A 294 1.62 11.55 22.13
N PRO A 295 1.97 11.11 23.33
CA PRO A 295 2.01 9.69 23.64
C PRO A 295 0.58 9.11 23.72
N VAL A 296 0.31 8.07 22.93
CA VAL A 296 -0.93 7.31 22.99
C VAL A 296 -0.59 5.90 23.43
N LYS A 297 -0.98 5.52 24.64
CA LYS A 297 -0.74 4.21 25.26
C LYS A 297 -2.05 3.44 25.49
N SER A 298 -3.19 4.13 25.49
CA SER A 298 -4.52 3.56 25.72
C SER A 298 -5.55 4.24 24.82
N VAL A 299 -6.51 3.45 24.32
CA VAL A 299 -7.50 3.92 23.35
C VAL A 299 -8.91 3.62 23.88
N GLY A 300 -9.75 4.64 23.91
CA GLY A 300 -11.18 4.52 24.13
C GLY A 300 -11.93 4.49 22.79
N ILE A 301 -12.97 3.69 22.69
CA ILE A 301 -13.85 3.66 21.52
C ILE A 301 -15.30 3.72 22.00
N VAL A 302 -16.10 4.63 21.46
CA VAL A 302 -17.53 4.73 21.71
C VAL A 302 -18.29 4.23 20.49
N GLY A 303 -19.17 3.26 20.72
CA GLY A 303 -19.94 2.54 19.71
C GLY A 303 -19.39 1.14 19.44
N ALA A 304 -20.13 0.12 19.88
CA ALA A 304 -19.77 -1.29 19.75
C ALA A 304 -20.33 -1.96 18.48
N GLY A 305 -20.68 -1.17 17.47
CA GLY A 305 -21.12 -1.65 16.15
C GLY A 305 -19.99 -2.29 15.33
N THR A 306 -20.25 -2.53 14.05
CA THR A 306 -19.28 -3.13 13.12
C THR A 306 -18.00 -2.32 13.02
N MET A 307 -18.11 -0.98 12.87
CA MET A 307 -16.93 -0.10 12.76
C MET A 307 -16.16 -0.07 14.07
N GLY A 308 -16.78 0.21 15.22
CA GLY A 308 -16.08 0.25 16.50
C GLY A 308 -15.41 -1.07 16.87
N SER A 309 -16.04 -2.21 16.60
CA SER A 309 -15.42 -3.55 16.80
C SER A 309 -14.19 -3.75 15.89
N GLY A 310 -14.26 -3.31 14.63
CA GLY A 310 -13.16 -3.40 13.68
C GLY A 310 -11.99 -2.47 14.03
N ILE A 311 -12.29 -1.24 14.48
CA ILE A 311 -11.30 -0.27 14.97
C ILE A 311 -10.61 -0.82 16.23
N ALA A 312 -11.38 -1.34 17.18
CA ALA A 312 -10.85 -1.98 18.38
C ALA A 312 -9.88 -3.12 18.05
N ALA A 313 -10.25 -4.00 17.12
CA ALA A 313 -9.38 -5.08 16.67
C ALA A 313 -8.08 -4.58 16.06
N ALA A 314 -8.11 -3.49 15.28
CA ALA A 314 -6.91 -2.91 14.68
C ALA A 314 -5.93 -2.39 15.75
N PHE A 315 -6.41 -1.67 16.78
CA PHE A 315 -5.56 -1.18 17.88
C PHE A 315 -5.03 -2.32 18.75
N LEU A 316 -5.86 -3.30 19.09
CA LEU A 316 -5.45 -4.47 19.87
C LEU A 316 -4.39 -5.31 19.17
N ALA A 317 -4.50 -5.49 17.85
CA ALA A 317 -3.49 -6.18 17.04
C ALA A 317 -2.16 -5.42 16.99
N ALA A 318 -2.20 -4.10 17.10
CA ALA A 318 -1.02 -3.24 17.19
C ALA A 318 -0.41 -3.15 18.61
N GLY A 319 -0.97 -3.88 19.58
CA GLY A 319 -0.47 -3.92 20.94
C GLY A 319 -0.96 -2.78 21.85
N LEU A 320 -1.97 -2.03 21.43
CA LEU A 320 -2.57 -0.94 22.22
C LEU A 320 -3.84 -1.43 22.93
N PRO A 321 -3.95 -1.30 24.27
CA PRO A 321 -5.13 -1.67 25.03
C PRO A 321 -6.31 -0.78 24.66
N VAL A 322 -7.51 -1.38 24.59
CA VAL A 322 -8.76 -0.71 24.19
C VAL A 322 -9.82 -0.82 25.27
N THR A 323 -10.45 0.32 25.57
CA THR A 323 -11.73 0.38 26.33
C THR A 323 -12.85 0.68 25.34
N LEU A 324 -13.70 -0.31 25.07
CA LEU A 324 -14.86 -0.20 24.19
C LEU A 324 -16.11 0.10 24.99
N VAL A 325 -16.82 1.19 24.67
CA VAL A 325 -18.01 1.64 25.36
C VAL A 325 -19.22 1.64 24.43
N ASP A 326 -20.34 1.11 24.90
CA ASP A 326 -21.65 1.26 24.27
C ASP A 326 -22.74 1.27 25.36
N LEU A 327 -23.79 2.07 25.18
CA LEU A 327 -24.89 2.18 26.12
C LEU A 327 -25.72 0.89 26.23
N LYS A 328 -25.63 0.01 25.25
CA LYS A 328 -26.38 -1.24 25.16
C LYS A 328 -25.46 -2.42 25.46
N PRO A 329 -25.64 -3.10 26.65
CA PRO A 329 -24.79 -4.23 27.04
C PRO A 329 -24.75 -5.37 26.01
N GLU A 330 -25.87 -5.66 25.36
CA GLU A 330 -25.97 -6.69 24.32
C GLU A 330 -25.09 -6.43 23.12
N LEU A 331 -24.85 -5.17 22.78
CA LEU A 331 -23.90 -4.79 21.71
C LEU A 331 -22.46 -5.02 22.13
N LEU A 332 -22.13 -4.86 23.41
CA LEU A 332 -20.79 -5.12 23.95
C LEU A 332 -20.44 -6.62 23.89
N ASP A 333 -21.39 -7.51 24.21
CA ASP A 333 -21.17 -8.96 24.12
C ASP A 333 -20.97 -9.41 22.69
N ALA A 334 -21.79 -8.91 21.77
CA ALA A 334 -21.62 -9.17 20.34
C ALA A 334 -20.29 -8.61 19.81
N ALA A 335 -19.85 -7.45 20.30
CA ALA A 335 -18.57 -6.85 19.93
C ALA A 335 -17.38 -7.67 20.43
N ARG A 336 -17.41 -8.19 21.67
CA ARG A 336 -16.35 -9.09 22.20
C ARG A 336 -16.17 -10.30 21.29
N GLN A 337 -17.27 -10.93 20.86
CA GLN A 337 -17.22 -12.08 19.94
C GLN A 337 -16.62 -11.70 18.57
N ARG A 338 -17.07 -10.57 17.99
CA ARG A 338 -16.52 -10.08 16.71
C ARG A 338 -15.03 -9.79 16.80
N VAL A 339 -14.60 -9.06 17.84
CA VAL A 339 -13.20 -8.71 18.08
C VAL A 339 -12.34 -9.97 18.25
N ALA A 340 -12.81 -10.94 19.05
CA ALA A 340 -12.13 -12.22 19.23
C ALA A 340 -11.98 -12.97 17.89
N GLY A 341 -13.01 -12.98 17.07
CA GLY A 341 -12.95 -13.56 15.72
C GLY A 341 -11.95 -12.86 14.81
N PHE A 342 -11.88 -11.52 14.82
CA PHE A 342 -10.92 -10.75 14.04
C PHE A 342 -9.47 -10.98 14.49
N LEU A 343 -9.25 -11.21 15.77
CA LEU A 343 -7.92 -11.42 16.38
C LEU A 343 -7.48 -12.88 16.44
N ALA A 344 -8.26 -13.83 15.93
CA ALA A 344 -7.96 -15.27 16.02
C ALA A 344 -6.56 -15.65 15.47
N LYS A 345 -5.99 -14.85 14.58
CA LYS A 345 -4.65 -15.03 13.99
C LYS A 345 -3.59 -14.07 14.52
N ALA A 346 -3.94 -13.20 15.46
CA ALA A 346 -2.99 -12.25 16.04
C ALA A 346 -2.07 -12.95 17.06
N ALA A 347 -0.77 -12.70 16.98
CA ALA A 347 0.22 -13.41 17.80
C ALA A 347 0.10 -13.07 19.30
N LYS A 348 -0.11 -11.80 19.67
CA LYS A 348 -0.28 -11.33 21.06
C LYS A 348 -1.10 -10.02 21.04
N PRO A 349 -2.44 -10.09 20.96
CA PRO A 349 -3.27 -8.89 21.02
C PRO A 349 -3.21 -8.28 22.44
N ALA A 350 -3.37 -6.96 22.53
CA ALA A 350 -3.50 -6.26 23.80
C ALA A 350 -4.86 -6.53 24.46
N ALA A 351 -5.07 -6.01 25.68
CA ALA A 351 -6.28 -6.24 26.46
C ALA A 351 -7.47 -5.41 25.96
N LEU A 352 -8.63 -6.04 25.84
CA LEU A 352 -9.94 -5.41 25.61
C LEU A 352 -10.70 -5.29 26.92
N THR A 353 -11.08 -4.07 27.29
CA THR A 353 -12.05 -3.77 28.34
C THR A 353 -13.34 -3.27 27.71
N THR A 354 -14.49 -3.61 28.27
CA THR A 354 -15.79 -3.11 27.81
C THR A 354 -16.57 -2.51 28.96
N SER A 355 -17.34 -1.45 28.71
CA SER A 355 -18.17 -0.79 29.73
C SER A 355 -19.43 -0.18 29.11
N SER A 356 -20.52 -0.06 29.87
CA SER A 356 -21.68 0.73 29.50
C SER A 356 -21.55 2.21 29.90
N GLU A 357 -20.53 2.55 30.68
CA GLU A 357 -20.34 3.87 31.26
C GLU A 357 -19.26 4.68 30.54
N LEU A 358 -19.57 5.89 30.08
CA LEU A 358 -18.59 6.79 29.46
C LEU A 358 -17.40 7.13 30.38
N GLY A 359 -17.63 7.13 31.71
CA GLY A 359 -16.61 7.38 32.72
C GLY A 359 -15.41 6.42 32.65
N ALA A 360 -15.59 5.22 32.09
CA ALA A 360 -14.50 4.26 31.86
C ALA A 360 -13.44 4.77 30.87
N LEU A 361 -13.75 5.84 30.10
CA LEU A 361 -12.83 6.46 29.11
C LEU A 361 -11.92 7.51 29.73
N ALA A 362 -12.15 7.93 30.97
CA ALA A 362 -11.37 8.98 31.63
C ALA A 362 -9.82 8.76 31.57
N PRO A 363 -9.26 7.53 31.69
CA PRO A 363 -7.82 7.32 31.62
C PRO A 363 -7.27 7.21 30.19
N CYS A 364 -8.10 7.22 29.15
CA CYS A 364 -7.66 7.01 27.78
C CYS A 364 -6.91 8.23 27.23
N ASP A 365 -5.85 7.98 26.44
CA ASP A 365 -5.05 9.00 25.77
C ASP A 365 -5.70 9.46 24.45
N LEU A 366 -6.46 8.59 23.82
CA LEU A 366 -7.23 8.82 22.61
C LEU A 366 -8.63 8.24 22.78
N VAL A 367 -9.66 9.00 22.45
CA VAL A 367 -11.03 8.48 22.37
C VAL A 367 -11.59 8.70 20.97
N ILE A 368 -12.06 7.61 20.36
CA ILE A 368 -12.64 7.61 19.01
C ILE A 368 -14.13 7.33 19.12
N GLU A 369 -14.98 8.22 18.63
CA GLU A 369 -16.39 7.92 18.46
C GLU A 369 -16.66 7.26 17.10
N ALA A 370 -17.41 6.18 17.12
CA ALA A 370 -17.88 5.41 15.97
C ALA A 370 -19.38 5.10 16.12
N VAL A 371 -20.14 6.12 16.57
CA VAL A 371 -21.60 6.07 16.78
C VAL A 371 -22.35 6.43 15.50
N PHE A 372 -23.67 6.52 15.58
CA PHE A 372 -24.54 6.83 14.47
C PHE A 372 -24.15 8.16 13.77
N GLU A 373 -24.27 8.21 12.43
CA GLU A 373 -23.84 9.33 11.59
C GLU A 373 -24.90 10.46 11.62
N ASP A 374 -24.96 11.15 12.74
CA ASP A 374 -25.84 12.29 12.99
C ASP A 374 -25.10 13.40 13.74
N MET A 375 -25.22 14.63 13.26
CA MET A 375 -24.46 15.79 13.78
C MET A 375 -24.79 16.05 15.26
N ALA A 376 -26.06 16.04 15.63
CA ALA A 376 -26.49 16.35 16.99
C ALA A 376 -26.01 15.26 17.98
N VAL A 377 -26.09 14.00 17.57
CA VAL A 377 -25.59 12.85 18.36
C VAL A 377 -24.10 12.97 18.62
N LYS A 378 -23.31 13.27 17.56
CA LYS A 378 -21.85 13.37 17.67
C LYS A 378 -21.43 14.61 18.50
N GLN A 379 -22.08 15.74 18.31
CA GLN A 379 -21.81 16.95 19.11
C GLN A 379 -22.15 16.75 20.60
N ASP A 380 -23.28 16.11 20.91
CA ASP A 380 -23.62 15.80 22.31
C ASP A 380 -22.61 14.85 22.94
N LEU A 381 -22.24 13.82 22.22
CA LEU A 381 -21.25 12.85 22.70
C LEU A 381 -19.88 13.50 22.94
N LEU A 382 -19.37 14.31 21.98
CA LEU A 382 -18.08 14.98 22.15
C LEU A 382 -18.11 15.98 23.32
N ARG A 383 -19.19 16.71 23.52
CA ARG A 383 -19.37 17.61 24.68
C ARG A 383 -19.29 16.85 25.99
N ARG A 384 -19.90 15.66 26.07
CA ARG A 384 -19.86 14.81 27.27
C ARG A 384 -18.45 14.23 27.48
N LEU A 385 -17.80 13.75 26.41
CA LEU A 385 -16.43 13.23 26.47
C LEU A 385 -15.42 14.30 26.89
N ASP A 386 -15.61 15.54 26.45
CA ASP A 386 -14.80 16.69 26.81
C ASP A 386 -14.71 16.93 28.33
N GLY A 387 -15.84 16.69 29.03
CA GLY A 387 -15.92 16.76 30.49
C GLY A 387 -15.43 15.51 31.25
N ILE A 388 -15.18 14.39 30.56
CA ILE A 388 -14.80 13.11 31.16
C ILE A 388 -13.31 12.82 31.01
N VAL A 389 -12.75 13.01 29.79
CA VAL A 389 -11.36 12.66 29.50
C VAL A 389 -10.39 13.74 29.96
N ARG A 390 -9.13 13.36 30.11
CA ARG A 390 -8.08 14.33 30.48
C ARG A 390 -7.96 15.45 29.44
N PRO A 391 -7.54 16.65 29.85
CA PRO A 391 -7.37 17.80 28.95
C PRO A 391 -6.40 17.55 27.80
N ASP A 392 -5.39 16.69 27.99
CA ASP A 392 -4.38 16.30 27.02
C ASP A 392 -4.77 15.11 26.13
N ALA A 393 -5.92 14.50 26.37
CA ALA A 393 -6.43 13.40 25.56
C ALA A 393 -6.90 13.88 24.20
N ILE A 394 -6.61 13.09 23.16
CA ILE A 394 -7.09 13.34 21.79
C ILE A 394 -8.54 12.85 21.67
N LEU A 395 -9.41 13.68 21.11
CA LEU A 395 -10.76 13.29 20.72
C LEU A 395 -10.81 13.10 19.20
N ALA A 396 -11.37 11.96 18.77
CA ALA A 396 -11.45 11.65 17.35
C ALA A 396 -12.86 11.25 16.93
N SER A 397 -13.27 11.65 15.73
CA SER A 397 -14.50 11.20 15.09
C SER A 397 -14.21 10.30 13.91
N ASN A 398 -14.94 9.16 13.80
CA ASN A 398 -14.90 8.30 12.63
C ASN A 398 -16.02 8.67 11.63
N THR A 399 -16.48 9.92 11.62
CA THR A 399 -17.47 10.39 10.64
C THR A 399 -17.00 10.18 9.21
N SER A 400 -17.93 9.91 8.30
CA SER A 400 -17.66 9.71 6.87
C SER A 400 -18.04 10.92 6.00
N TYR A 401 -18.91 11.80 6.53
CA TYR A 401 -19.49 12.88 5.74
C TYR A 401 -19.66 14.20 6.51
N LEU A 402 -19.79 14.13 7.85
CA LEU A 402 -20.16 15.29 8.64
C LEU A 402 -18.97 16.26 8.78
N ASP A 403 -19.29 17.56 8.87
CA ASP A 403 -18.31 18.61 9.09
C ASP A 403 -17.60 18.44 10.44
N LEU A 404 -16.30 18.12 10.37
CA LEU A 404 -15.48 17.91 11.56
C LEU A 404 -15.32 19.18 12.39
N ASP A 405 -15.27 20.35 11.77
CA ASP A 405 -15.13 21.63 12.49
C ASP A 405 -16.40 21.93 13.28
N ALA A 406 -17.58 21.62 12.73
CA ALA A 406 -18.84 21.71 13.45
C ALA A 406 -18.94 20.72 14.62
N ILE A 407 -18.40 19.50 14.48
CA ILE A 407 -18.29 18.51 15.56
C ILE A 407 -17.32 19.02 16.64
N ALA A 408 -16.13 19.50 16.24
CA ALA A 408 -15.08 19.98 17.16
C ALA A 408 -15.53 21.21 17.96
N ALA A 409 -16.34 22.09 17.36
CA ALA A 409 -16.90 23.28 18.03
C ALA A 409 -17.79 22.96 19.24
N ALA A 410 -18.24 21.71 19.39
CA ALA A 410 -18.99 21.27 20.57
C ALA A 410 -18.10 21.04 21.81
N THR A 411 -16.76 21.04 21.65
CA THR A 411 -15.79 20.86 22.74
C THR A 411 -15.20 22.21 23.19
N ALA A 412 -14.73 22.29 24.43
CA ALA A 412 -14.04 23.47 24.94
C ALA A 412 -12.68 23.71 24.26
N GLU A 413 -12.01 22.63 23.81
CA GLU A 413 -10.69 22.67 23.17
C GLU A 413 -10.73 21.98 21.79
N PRO A 414 -11.22 22.64 20.73
CA PRO A 414 -11.26 22.07 19.38
C PRO A 414 -9.89 21.68 18.81
N ALA A 415 -8.80 22.22 19.36
CA ALA A 415 -7.44 21.94 18.90
C ALA A 415 -7.03 20.46 19.15
N ARG A 416 -7.67 19.77 20.08
CA ARG A 416 -7.42 18.32 20.35
C ARG A 416 -8.32 17.38 19.54
N VAL A 417 -9.16 17.91 18.65
CA VAL A 417 -10.08 17.10 17.82
C VAL A 417 -9.48 16.83 16.46
N VAL A 418 -9.63 15.59 15.99
CA VAL A 418 -9.19 15.11 14.67
C VAL A 418 -10.19 14.10 14.10
N GLY A 419 -10.32 14.03 12.79
CA GLY A 419 -11.05 12.93 12.14
C GLY A 419 -10.14 11.73 11.94
N LEU A 420 -10.61 10.54 12.29
CA LEU A 420 -9.96 9.27 11.98
C LEU A 420 -10.95 8.40 11.22
N HIS A 421 -11.05 8.62 9.92
CA HIS A 421 -12.00 7.92 9.06
C HIS A 421 -11.42 6.57 8.62
N PHE A 422 -11.90 5.51 9.26
CA PHE A 422 -11.59 4.12 8.93
C PHE A 422 -12.56 3.56 7.91
N PHE A 423 -12.10 2.59 7.12
CA PHE A 423 -12.90 1.92 6.09
C PHE A 423 -13.27 0.51 6.49
N ALA A 424 -14.48 0.08 6.16
CA ALA A 424 -14.99 -1.25 6.50
C ALA A 424 -14.42 -2.34 5.58
N PRO A 425 -13.92 -3.46 6.12
CA PRO A 425 -13.72 -3.80 7.54
C PRO A 425 -12.47 -3.11 8.11
N ALA A 426 -12.61 -2.37 9.23
CA ALA A 426 -11.54 -1.47 9.72
C ALA A 426 -10.22 -2.17 10.08
N HIS A 427 -10.25 -3.44 10.50
CA HIS A 427 -9.05 -4.24 10.79
C HIS A 427 -8.32 -4.76 9.54
N VAL A 428 -8.97 -4.72 8.35
CA VAL A 428 -8.42 -5.24 7.08
C VAL A 428 -7.98 -4.12 6.14
N MET A 429 -8.86 -3.11 5.96
CA MET A 429 -8.65 -2.03 5.00
C MET A 429 -7.38 -1.23 5.31
N LYS A 430 -6.60 -0.96 4.27
CA LYS A 430 -5.29 -0.30 4.41
C LYS A 430 -5.39 1.20 4.61
N LEU A 431 -6.45 1.85 4.12
CA LEU A 431 -6.59 3.30 4.19
C LEU A 431 -7.00 3.75 5.59
N LEU A 432 -6.43 4.87 6.02
CA LEU A 432 -6.91 5.74 7.09
C LEU A 432 -6.88 7.18 6.58
N GLU A 433 -8.04 7.81 6.35
CA GLU A 433 -8.10 9.25 6.11
C GLU A 433 -8.07 9.98 7.45
N ILE A 434 -7.05 10.82 7.64
CA ILE A 434 -6.90 11.68 8.81
C ILE A 434 -7.46 13.05 8.44
N VAL A 435 -8.64 13.38 8.96
CA VAL A 435 -9.28 14.65 8.64
C VAL A 435 -8.76 15.74 9.57
N ARG A 436 -8.11 16.73 8.97
CA ARG A 436 -7.57 17.91 9.66
C ARG A 436 -8.63 18.99 9.72
N GLY A 437 -9.19 19.25 10.90
CA GLY A 437 -10.03 20.41 11.15
C GLY A 437 -9.20 21.71 11.17
N ALA A 438 -9.87 22.83 10.98
CA ALA A 438 -9.25 24.16 10.94
C ALA A 438 -8.45 24.49 12.21
N LYS A 439 -8.84 23.93 13.35
CA LYS A 439 -8.19 24.16 14.66
C LYS A 439 -7.36 22.99 15.15
N THR A 440 -7.32 21.84 14.44
CA THR A 440 -6.56 20.66 14.86
C THR A 440 -5.08 21.01 15.08
N ALA A 441 -4.58 20.77 16.29
CA ALA A 441 -3.20 21.10 16.66
C ALA A 441 -2.18 20.23 15.91
N PRO A 442 -0.99 20.77 15.55
CA PRO A 442 0.06 20.01 14.88
C PRO A 442 0.49 18.73 15.62
N ALA A 443 0.56 18.75 16.96
CA ALA A 443 0.90 17.59 17.78
C ALA A 443 -0.16 16.47 17.69
N VAL A 444 -1.45 16.82 17.59
CA VAL A 444 -2.56 15.88 17.41
C VAL A 444 -2.48 15.23 16.04
N LEU A 445 -2.25 16.03 14.99
CA LEU A 445 -2.09 15.52 13.63
C LEU A 445 -0.86 14.59 13.50
N ALA A 446 0.28 14.98 14.10
CA ALA A 446 1.47 14.14 14.16
C ALA A 446 1.23 12.81 14.89
N SER A 447 0.39 12.83 15.95
CA SER A 447 -0.02 11.63 16.68
C SER A 447 -0.87 10.70 15.82
N ALA A 448 -1.85 11.25 15.09
CA ALA A 448 -2.71 10.49 14.18
C ALA A 448 -1.90 9.82 13.06
N LEU A 449 -0.92 10.52 12.46
CA LEU A 449 0.00 9.95 11.46
C LEU A 449 0.86 8.81 12.03
N LYS A 450 1.39 9.00 13.26
CA LYS A 450 2.16 7.95 13.96
C LYS A 450 1.32 6.73 14.25
N LEU A 451 0.07 6.92 14.69
CA LEU A 451 -0.89 5.86 14.93
C LEU A 451 -1.24 5.11 13.64
N GLY A 452 -1.50 5.81 12.55
CA GLY A 452 -1.75 5.19 11.25
C GLY A 452 -0.63 4.21 10.85
N ARG A 453 0.64 4.62 11.01
CA ARG A 453 1.80 3.74 10.77
C ARG A 453 1.84 2.55 11.73
N ALA A 454 1.60 2.76 13.02
CA ALA A 454 1.60 1.68 14.02
C ALA A 454 0.51 0.63 13.72
N LEU A 455 -0.63 1.07 13.20
CA LEU A 455 -1.73 0.21 12.74
C LEU A 455 -1.46 -0.47 11.37
N GLY A 456 -0.31 -0.21 10.73
CA GLY A 456 0.00 -0.71 9.39
C GLY A 456 -0.91 -0.16 8.29
N LYS A 457 -1.45 1.05 8.49
CA LYS A 457 -2.32 1.77 7.55
C LYS A 457 -1.51 2.70 6.66
N VAL A 458 -2.03 2.94 5.47
CA VAL A 458 -1.66 4.07 4.61
C VAL A 458 -2.48 5.26 5.09
N ALA A 459 -1.84 6.15 5.84
CA ALA A 459 -2.48 7.33 6.42
C ALA A 459 -2.34 8.51 5.45
N VAL A 460 -3.45 9.11 5.07
CA VAL A 460 -3.52 10.28 4.19
C VAL A 460 -4.26 11.40 4.92
N VAL A 461 -3.71 12.61 4.88
CA VAL A 461 -4.36 13.77 5.49
C VAL A 461 -5.33 14.40 4.50
N SER A 462 -6.56 14.61 4.95
CA SER A 462 -7.63 15.29 4.23
C SER A 462 -8.02 16.58 4.94
N GLY A 463 -8.43 17.59 4.20
CA GLY A 463 -9.20 18.73 4.72
C GLY A 463 -10.66 18.34 5.02
N VAL A 464 -11.39 19.25 5.63
CA VAL A 464 -12.83 19.09 5.88
C VAL A 464 -13.62 19.32 4.59
N GLY A 465 -14.54 18.42 4.27
CA GLY A 465 -15.41 18.48 3.10
C GLY A 465 -16.39 17.32 3.08
N ASP A 466 -17.54 17.45 2.40
CA ASP A 466 -18.55 16.39 2.32
C ASP A 466 -18.02 15.13 1.66
N GLY A 467 -17.77 14.09 2.45
CA GLY A 467 -17.21 12.81 2.00
C GLY A 467 -15.69 12.82 1.85
N PHE A 468 -15.01 13.84 2.34
CA PHE A 468 -13.56 14.00 2.33
C PHE A 468 -12.96 13.78 0.91
N ILE A 469 -11.86 13.08 0.79
CA ILE A 469 -11.29 12.75 -0.53
C ILE A 469 -12.07 11.60 -1.15
N GLY A 470 -12.14 10.47 -0.45
CA GLY A 470 -12.53 9.22 -1.06
C GLY A 470 -14.02 9.09 -1.34
N ASN A 471 -14.87 9.35 -0.36
CA ASN A 471 -16.33 9.25 -0.55
C ASN A 471 -16.86 10.29 -1.54
N ARG A 472 -16.26 11.48 -1.58
CA ARG A 472 -16.61 12.51 -2.55
C ARG A 472 -16.40 12.04 -3.98
N ILE A 473 -15.21 11.52 -4.29
CA ILE A 473 -14.87 11.01 -5.63
C ILE A 473 -15.73 9.78 -5.97
N TYR A 474 -15.91 8.86 -5.01
CA TYR A 474 -16.72 7.67 -5.21
C TYR A 474 -18.20 8.01 -5.51
N ASN A 475 -18.76 8.99 -4.83
CA ASN A 475 -20.14 9.42 -5.07
C ASN A 475 -20.32 10.03 -6.47
N ALA A 476 -19.38 10.86 -6.93
CA ALA A 476 -19.41 11.43 -8.28
C ALA A 476 -19.31 10.34 -9.35
N TYR A 477 -18.38 9.41 -9.19
CA TYR A 477 -18.21 8.23 -10.04
C TYR A 477 -19.48 7.39 -10.11
N ARG A 478 -20.06 7.03 -8.95
CA ARG A 478 -21.30 6.25 -8.86
C ARG A 478 -22.47 6.96 -9.54
N THR A 479 -22.61 8.27 -9.33
CA THR A 479 -23.67 9.06 -9.98
C THR A 479 -23.58 8.99 -11.51
N GLN A 480 -22.39 9.06 -12.08
CA GLN A 480 -22.20 8.91 -13.53
C GLN A 480 -22.47 7.47 -14.00
N CYS A 481 -22.15 6.45 -13.19
CA CYS A 481 -22.50 5.06 -13.48
C CYS A 481 -24.02 4.84 -13.46
N GLU A 482 -24.75 5.42 -12.50
CA GLU A 482 -26.20 5.39 -12.47
C GLU A 482 -26.82 6.12 -13.69
N ALA A 483 -26.24 7.27 -14.10
CA ALA A 483 -26.71 7.97 -15.30
C ALA A 483 -26.52 7.14 -16.59
N MET A 484 -25.52 6.25 -16.64
CA MET A 484 -25.35 5.33 -17.76
C MET A 484 -26.47 4.27 -17.84
N LEU A 485 -27.17 3.97 -16.73
CA LEU A 485 -28.36 3.12 -16.75
C LEU A 485 -29.46 3.76 -17.61
N LEU A 486 -29.70 5.06 -17.47
CA LEU A 486 -30.66 5.77 -18.30
C LEU A 486 -30.21 5.84 -19.77
N ALA A 487 -28.92 6.02 -20.01
CA ALA A 487 -28.34 6.13 -21.35
C ALA A 487 -28.38 4.82 -22.14
N GLY A 488 -28.55 3.65 -21.50
CA GLY A 488 -28.74 2.39 -22.23
C GLY A 488 -28.05 1.16 -21.65
N ALA A 489 -27.13 1.32 -20.73
CA ALA A 489 -26.42 0.18 -20.11
C ALA A 489 -27.23 -0.47 -18.98
N LEU A 490 -26.90 -1.71 -18.64
CA LEU A 490 -27.38 -2.44 -17.45
C LEU A 490 -26.31 -2.50 -16.37
N PRO A 491 -26.67 -2.76 -15.10
CA PRO A 491 -25.70 -2.84 -14.01
C PRO A 491 -24.53 -3.79 -14.29
N GLU A 492 -24.79 -4.98 -14.82
CA GLU A 492 -23.79 -5.99 -15.16
C GLU A 492 -22.85 -5.58 -16.31
N GLU A 493 -23.33 -4.78 -17.25
CA GLU A 493 -22.49 -4.25 -18.34
C GLU A 493 -21.52 -3.20 -17.82
N ILE A 494 -22.00 -2.33 -16.92
CA ILE A 494 -21.17 -1.28 -16.29
C ILE A 494 -20.15 -1.94 -15.36
N ASP A 495 -20.58 -2.80 -14.44
CA ASP A 495 -19.69 -3.49 -13.53
C ASP A 495 -18.65 -4.33 -14.27
N GLY A 496 -19.06 -5.07 -15.31
CA GLY A 496 -18.15 -5.87 -16.13
C GLY A 496 -17.12 -5.02 -16.90
N ALA A 497 -17.51 -3.83 -17.36
CA ALA A 497 -16.58 -2.89 -18.00
C ALA A 497 -15.53 -2.36 -17.00
N ILE A 498 -15.94 -2.04 -15.77
CA ILE A 498 -15.07 -1.53 -14.71
C ILE A 498 -14.13 -2.64 -14.19
N GLU A 499 -14.65 -3.85 -13.98
CA GLU A 499 -13.85 -5.01 -13.58
C GLU A 499 -12.78 -5.35 -14.64
N ALA A 500 -13.07 -5.17 -15.92
CA ALA A 500 -12.10 -5.34 -17.01
C ALA A 500 -10.93 -4.34 -16.97
N LEU A 501 -11.10 -3.17 -16.32
CA LEU A 501 -9.99 -2.24 -16.03
C LEU A 501 -9.06 -2.74 -14.88
N GLY A 502 -9.51 -3.75 -14.13
CA GLY A 502 -8.78 -4.33 -13.01
C GLY A 502 -9.32 -3.96 -11.63
N PHE A 503 -10.45 -3.25 -11.53
CA PHE A 503 -11.17 -3.11 -10.26
C PHE A 503 -11.62 -4.47 -9.74
N ALA A 504 -11.66 -4.63 -8.42
CA ALA A 504 -12.10 -5.89 -7.82
C ALA A 504 -13.61 -6.13 -8.00
N MET A 505 -14.38 -5.06 -8.05
CA MET A 505 -15.83 -5.03 -8.23
C MET A 505 -16.23 -3.73 -8.91
N GLY A 506 -17.30 -3.76 -9.68
CA GLY A 506 -17.93 -2.56 -10.21
C GLY A 506 -18.81 -1.84 -9.16
N PRO A 507 -19.31 -0.61 -9.48
CA PRO A 507 -19.97 0.27 -8.51
C PRO A 507 -21.28 -0.29 -7.93
N PHE A 508 -22.04 -1.06 -8.71
CA PHE A 508 -23.29 -1.63 -8.27
C PHE A 508 -23.07 -2.81 -7.33
N ALA A 509 -22.08 -3.67 -7.61
CA ALA A 509 -21.67 -4.74 -6.70
C ALA A 509 -21.10 -4.21 -5.38
N VAL A 510 -20.33 -3.11 -5.40
CA VAL A 510 -19.85 -2.42 -4.20
C VAL A 510 -21.02 -1.83 -3.40
N SER A 511 -22.00 -1.24 -4.07
CA SER A 511 -23.20 -0.70 -3.44
C SER A 511 -24.00 -1.79 -2.72
N ASP A 512 -24.21 -2.95 -3.36
CA ASP A 512 -24.86 -4.12 -2.75
C ASP A 512 -24.09 -4.70 -1.55
N LEU A 513 -22.76 -4.69 -1.61
CA LEU A 513 -21.90 -5.15 -0.50
C LEU A 513 -22.03 -4.22 0.71
N SER A 514 -22.07 -2.90 0.47
CA SER A 514 -22.15 -1.88 1.53
C SER A 514 -23.54 -1.77 2.15
N GLY A 515 -24.56 -2.03 1.35
CA GLY A 515 -25.98 -1.89 1.70
C GLY A 515 -26.62 -0.65 1.06
N LEU A 516 -27.71 -0.87 0.31
CA LEU A 516 -28.41 0.19 -0.42
C LEU A 516 -29.12 1.19 0.50
N ASP A 517 -29.47 0.79 1.72
CA ASP A 517 -30.03 1.67 2.75
C ASP A 517 -29.03 2.80 3.14
N ILE A 518 -27.74 2.50 3.21
CA ILE A 518 -26.69 3.50 3.48
C ILE A 518 -26.60 4.50 2.31
N ALA A 519 -26.56 3.97 1.08
CA ALA A 519 -26.53 4.81 -0.12
C ALA A 519 -27.77 5.71 -0.22
N TRP A 520 -28.94 5.19 0.11
CA TRP A 520 -30.20 5.92 0.11
C TRP A 520 -30.27 6.97 1.22
N ALA A 521 -29.84 6.64 2.43
CA ALA A 521 -29.75 7.60 3.55
C ALA A 521 -28.88 8.81 3.21
N ASN A 522 -27.70 8.56 2.60
CA ASN A 522 -26.81 9.65 2.15
C ASN A 522 -27.45 10.48 1.04
N ARG A 523 -28.16 9.87 0.09
CA ARG A 523 -28.89 10.60 -0.96
C ARG A 523 -29.96 11.51 -0.38
N LYS A 524 -30.76 11.00 0.58
CA LYS A 524 -31.77 11.81 1.28
C LYS A 524 -31.17 12.97 2.05
N ARG A 525 -30.05 12.76 2.74
CA ARG A 525 -29.32 13.82 3.44
C ARG A 525 -28.90 14.92 2.45
N LYS A 526 -28.23 14.56 1.37
CA LYS A 526 -27.82 15.54 0.33
C LYS A 526 -29.00 16.29 -0.26
N GLN A 527 -30.08 15.61 -0.56
CA GLN A 527 -31.31 16.22 -1.09
C GLN A 527 -31.88 17.27 -0.11
N ALA A 528 -31.89 16.93 1.18
CA ALA A 528 -32.35 17.88 2.20
C ALA A 528 -31.44 19.09 2.36
N GLU A 529 -30.13 18.93 2.23
CA GLU A 529 -29.13 19.99 2.38
C GLU A 529 -29.00 20.88 1.14
N THR A 530 -29.07 20.31 -0.07
CA THR A 530 -28.73 21.01 -1.32
C THR A 530 -29.93 21.23 -2.25
N GLY A 531 -31.05 20.59 -1.99
CA GLY A 531 -32.20 20.54 -2.93
C GLY A 531 -31.96 19.69 -4.18
N ASP A 532 -30.80 19.04 -4.31
CA ASP A 532 -30.47 18.26 -5.48
C ASP A 532 -31.18 16.90 -5.51
N HIS A 533 -31.88 16.62 -6.58
CA HIS A 533 -32.54 15.33 -6.82
C HIS A 533 -31.74 14.47 -7.80
N SER A 534 -31.66 13.16 -7.54
CA SER A 534 -31.11 12.23 -8.53
C SER A 534 -32.13 12.00 -9.65
N ASP A 535 -31.64 12.03 -10.90
CA ASP A 535 -32.47 11.70 -12.05
C ASP A 535 -32.73 10.19 -12.21
N VAL A 536 -32.04 9.34 -11.41
CA VAL A 536 -32.15 7.88 -11.50
C VAL A 536 -32.89 7.34 -10.28
N PRO A 537 -34.18 6.99 -10.39
CA PRO A 537 -35.01 6.57 -9.26
C PRO A 537 -34.81 5.09 -8.84
N VAL A 538 -34.04 4.32 -9.61
CA VAL A 538 -33.92 2.86 -9.45
C VAL A 538 -33.46 2.48 -8.02
N LEU A 539 -32.46 3.20 -7.44
CA LEU A 539 -32.02 2.95 -6.07
C LEU A 539 -33.16 3.09 -5.05
N GLU A 540 -34.00 4.13 -5.20
CA GLU A 540 -35.14 4.37 -4.33
C GLU A 540 -36.14 3.21 -4.41
N TRP A 541 -36.46 2.77 -5.64
CA TRP A 541 -37.40 1.66 -5.85
C TRP A 541 -36.87 0.34 -5.29
N LEU A 542 -35.55 0.08 -5.41
CA LEU A 542 -34.92 -1.10 -4.81
C LEU A 542 -35.06 -1.08 -3.28
N VAL A 543 -34.74 0.05 -2.65
CA VAL A 543 -34.84 0.18 -1.19
C VAL A 543 -36.28 0.07 -0.71
N ALA A 544 -37.22 0.73 -1.39
CA ALA A 544 -38.67 0.63 -1.10
C ALA A 544 -39.19 -0.79 -1.24
N GLY A 545 -38.64 -1.58 -2.17
CA GLY A 545 -38.94 -3.01 -2.36
C GLY A 545 -38.22 -3.95 -1.38
N GLY A 546 -37.52 -3.43 -0.35
CA GLY A 546 -36.77 -4.23 0.63
C GLY A 546 -35.48 -4.86 0.10
N ARG A 547 -35.05 -4.49 -1.08
CA ARG A 547 -33.82 -4.97 -1.72
C ARG A 547 -32.63 -4.14 -1.23
N LEU A 548 -32.00 -4.57 -0.16
CA LEU A 548 -30.94 -3.80 0.52
C LEU A 548 -29.53 -4.30 0.20
N GLY A 549 -29.38 -5.08 -0.86
CA GLY A 549 -28.11 -5.66 -1.27
C GLY A 549 -27.87 -7.05 -0.73
N ARG A 550 -26.60 -7.45 -0.64
CA ARG A 550 -26.17 -8.79 -0.26
C ARG A 550 -26.77 -9.28 1.07
N LYS A 551 -26.97 -8.40 2.03
CA LYS A 551 -27.53 -8.71 3.36
C LYS A 551 -28.98 -9.19 3.35
N THR A 552 -29.74 -8.83 2.29
CA THR A 552 -31.13 -9.27 2.08
C THR A 552 -31.29 -10.27 0.95
N GLY A 553 -30.18 -10.76 0.37
CA GLY A 553 -30.17 -11.66 -0.78
C GLY A 553 -30.51 -11.00 -2.11
N ALA A 554 -30.83 -9.71 -2.12
CA ALA A 554 -31.15 -8.96 -3.34
C ALA A 554 -30.85 -7.46 -3.20
N GLY A 555 -30.35 -6.87 -4.28
CA GLY A 555 -30.07 -5.45 -4.44
C GLY A 555 -30.13 -5.09 -5.92
N TRP A 556 -29.04 -4.53 -6.47
CA TRP A 556 -28.80 -4.41 -7.90
C TRP A 556 -28.65 -5.77 -8.58
N TYR A 557 -28.23 -6.77 -7.82
CA TYR A 557 -28.09 -8.16 -8.21
C TYR A 557 -28.95 -9.06 -7.33
N ALA A 558 -29.23 -10.28 -7.80
CA ALA A 558 -29.68 -11.37 -6.96
C ALA A 558 -28.47 -12.11 -6.37
N TYR A 559 -28.62 -12.65 -5.16
CA TYR A 559 -27.56 -13.38 -4.44
C TYR A 559 -28.09 -14.74 -3.99
N GLU A 560 -27.44 -15.79 -4.46
CA GLU A 560 -27.69 -17.17 -4.05
C GLU A 560 -26.37 -17.82 -3.63
N ASP A 561 -26.31 -18.39 -2.44
CA ASP A 561 -25.09 -18.96 -1.85
C ASP A 561 -23.88 -18.02 -1.91
N GLY A 562 -24.12 -16.72 -1.74
CA GLY A 562 -23.08 -15.68 -1.81
C GLY A 562 -22.59 -15.32 -3.20
N ARG A 563 -23.10 -15.96 -4.24
CA ARG A 563 -22.79 -15.65 -5.66
C ARG A 563 -23.81 -14.64 -6.19
N ARG A 564 -23.31 -13.62 -6.88
CA ARG A 564 -24.16 -12.64 -7.55
C ARG A 564 -24.52 -13.11 -8.95
N SER A 565 -25.74 -12.75 -9.38
CA SER A 565 -26.23 -12.93 -10.74
C SER A 565 -27.04 -11.69 -11.19
N PRO A 566 -27.05 -11.34 -12.49
CA PRO A 566 -27.96 -10.34 -13.01
C PRO A 566 -29.40 -10.68 -12.64
N ASP A 567 -30.22 -9.65 -12.35
CA ASP A 567 -31.62 -9.83 -11.95
C ASP A 567 -32.57 -9.18 -13.00
N PRO A 568 -33.42 -9.95 -13.68
CA PRO A 568 -34.39 -9.43 -14.64
C PRO A 568 -35.34 -8.37 -14.04
N ALA A 569 -35.64 -8.45 -12.74
CA ALA A 569 -36.47 -7.45 -12.07
C ALA A 569 -35.79 -6.08 -12.06
N VAL A 570 -34.46 -6.04 -11.86
CA VAL A 570 -33.67 -4.79 -11.90
C VAL A 570 -33.62 -4.24 -13.33
N ALA A 571 -33.41 -5.11 -14.33
CA ALA A 571 -33.46 -4.69 -15.71
C ALA A 571 -34.84 -4.07 -16.07
N GLY A 572 -35.93 -4.65 -15.55
CA GLY A 572 -37.28 -4.09 -15.67
C GLY A 572 -37.43 -2.70 -15.04
N LEU A 573 -36.86 -2.48 -13.85
CA LEU A 573 -36.83 -1.16 -13.20
C LEU A 573 -36.04 -0.14 -14.00
N VAL A 574 -34.90 -0.52 -14.57
CA VAL A 574 -34.09 0.36 -15.45
C VAL A 574 -34.90 0.77 -16.69
N VAL A 575 -35.58 -0.19 -17.35
CA VAL A 575 -36.46 0.09 -18.51
C VAL A 575 -37.59 1.04 -18.11
N LYS A 576 -38.23 0.81 -16.96
CA LYS A 576 -39.25 1.71 -16.42
C LYS A 576 -38.72 3.12 -16.20
N ALA A 577 -37.55 3.27 -15.61
CA ALA A 577 -36.92 4.58 -15.34
C ALA A 577 -36.65 5.34 -16.65
N ARG A 578 -36.19 4.66 -17.69
CA ARG A 578 -35.99 5.24 -19.02
C ARG A 578 -37.32 5.73 -19.62
N ALA A 579 -38.37 4.91 -19.55
CA ALA A 579 -39.69 5.25 -20.06
C ALA A 579 -40.28 6.48 -19.36
N GLU A 580 -40.21 6.55 -18.03
CA GLU A 580 -40.71 7.68 -17.24
C GLU A 580 -39.97 8.99 -17.57
N ARG A 581 -38.71 8.91 -18.01
CA ARG A 581 -37.86 10.06 -18.37
C ARG A 581 -37.90 10.35 -19.88
N GLY A 582 -38.62 9.58 -20.70
CA GLY A 582 -38.67 9.74 -22.15
C GLY A 582 -37.31 9.54 -22.84
N VAL A 583 -36.41 8.74 -22.23
CA VAL A 583 -35.06 8.51 -22.75
C VAL A 583 -35.05 7.30 -23.65
N THR A 584 -34.61 7.50 -24.89
CA THR A 584 -34.33 6.41 -25.84
C THR A 584 -32.98 5.83 -25.54
N ALA A 585 -32.95 4.57 -25.15
CA ALA A 585 -31.71 3.86 -24.84
C ALA A 585 -30.86 3.61 -26.08
N ALA A 586 -29.58 3.84 -26.00
CA ALA A 586 -28.58 3.40 -26.98
C ALA A 586 -27.60 2.45 -26.30
N SER A 587 -27.21 1.37 -27.00
CA SER A 587 -26.18 0.45 -26.45
C SER A 587 -24.89 1.20 -26.22
N LEU A 588 -24.37 1.11 -25.00
CA LEU A 588 -23.07 1.66 -24.63
C LEU A 588 -22.01 0.56 -24.75
N GLY A 589 -20.99 0.80 -25.60
CA GLY A 589 -19.83 -0.08 -25.69
C GLY A 589 -18.99 -0.03 -24.43
N ARG A 590 -18.24 -1.11 -24.15
CA ARG A 590 -17.35 -1.23 -22.99
C ARG A 590 -16.41 -0.03 -22.84
N GLU A 591 -15.75 0.39 -23.93
CA GLU A 591 -14.82 1.52 -23.93
C GLU A 591 -15.52 2.83 -23.51
N THR A 592 -16.72 3.08 -24.00
CA THR A 592 -17.52 4.26 -23.62
C THR A 592 -17.85 4.28 -22.15
N ILE A 593 -18.24 3.13 -21.59
CA ILE A 593 -18.50 2.98 -20.14
C ILE A 593 -17.24 3.27 -19.34
N GLN A 594 -16.10 2.66 -19.73
CA GLN A 594 -14.81 2.85 -19.07
C GLN A 594 -14.37 4.31 -19.12
N ASN A 595 -14.38 4.94 -20.27
CA ASN A 595 -13.97 6.33 -20.46
C ASN A 595 -14.83 7.28 -19.63
N ARG A 596 -16.15 7.09 -19.62
CA ARG A 596 -17.07 7.94 -18.86
C ARG A 596 -16.87 7.77 -17.34
N ALA A 597 -16.70 6.55 -16.88
CA ALA A 597 -16.45 6.25 -15.46
C ALA A 597 -15.12 6.82 -14.98
N MET A 598 -14.05 6.62 -15.76
CA MET A 598 -12.72 7.14 -15.42
C MET A 598 -12.69 8.68 -15.49
N ALA A 599 -13.33 9.28 -16.49
CA ALA A 599 -13.48 10.74 -16.57
C ALA A 599 -14.20 11.31 -15.34
N ALA A 600 -15.23 10.64 -14.83
CA ALA A 600 -15.94 11.07 -13.62
C ALA A 600 -15.04 11.04 -12.39
N ILE A 601 -14.24 9.98 -12.22
CA ILE A 601 -13.26 9.87 -11.14
C ILE A 601 -12.24 10.99 -11.25
N VAL A 602 -11.65 11.22 -12.44
CA VAL A 602 -10.63 12.25 -12.67
C VAL A 602 -11.19 13.65 -12.44
N ASN A 603 -12.38 13.95 -12.95
CA ASN A 603 -13.02 15.24 -12.75
C ASN A 603 -13.16 15.61 -11.28
N GLU A 604 -13.72 14.69 -10.49
CA GLU A 604 -13.93 14.95 -9.07
C GLU A 604 -12.62 14.95 -8.28
N ALA A 605 -11.63 14.15 -8.68
CA ALA A 605 -10.30 14.16 -8.10
C ALA A 605 -9.62 15.53 -8.28
N LEU A 606 -9.75 16.14 -9.45
CA LEU A 606 -9.26 17.50 -9.71
C LEU A 606 -9.99 18.54 -8.85
N LEU A 607 -11.31 18.43 -8.72
CA LEU A 607 -12.10 19.32 -7.87
C LEU A 607 -11.73 19.21 -6.39
N VAL A 608 -11.47 17.99 -5.90
CA VAL A 608 -10.98 17.75 -4.52
C VAL A 608 -9.64 18.45 -4.29
N LEU A 609 -8.76 18.45 -5.30
CA LEU A 609 -7.47 19.16 -5.24
C LEU A 609 -7.65 20.68 -5.30
N GLU A 610 -8.51 21.17 -6.20
CA GLU A 610 -8.84 22.62 -6.32
C GLU A 610 -9.43 23.19 -5.04
N ASP A 611 -10.31 22.44 -4.39
CA ASP A 611 -10.97 22.83 -3.16
C ASP A 611 -10.07 22.68 -1.92
N GLY A 612 -8.81 22.22 -2.08
CA GLY A 612 -7.83 22.08 -1.00
C GLY A 612 -8.16 20.97 0.00
N ILE A 613 -9.06 20.04 -0.35
CA ILE A 613 -9.39 18.88 0.50
C ILE A 613 -8.25 17.86 0.47
N ALA A 614 -7.60 17.65 -0.68
CA ALA A 614 -6.32 16.95 -0.78
C ALA A 614 -5.20 17.97 -1.02
N ALA A 615 -4.05 17.77 -0.39
CA ALA A 615 -2.89 18.64 -0.56
C ALA A 615 -2.14 18.30 -1.87
N ARG A 616 -2.14 17.04 -2.31
CA ARG A 616 -1.33 16.54 -3.43
C ARG A 616 -2.13 15.57 -4.31
N PRO A 617 -1.83 15.50 -5.61
CA PRO A 617 -2.39 14.48 -6.49
C PRO A 617 -2.12 13.05 -5.98
N SER A 618 -0.93 12.80 -5.46
CA SER A 618 -0.53 11.50 -4.91
C SER A 618 -1.35 11.06 -3.69
N ASP A 619 -1.86 11.99 -2.89
CA ASP A 619 -2.75 11.68 -1.75
C ASP A 619 -4.08 11.09 -2.26
N ILE A 620 -4.63 11.64 -3.33
CA ILE A 620 -5.85 11.14 -3.97
C ILE A 620 -5.62 9.75 -4.57
N ASP A 621 -4.48 9.55 -5.25
CA ASP A 621 -4.10 8.24 -5.79
C ASP A 621 -4.06 7.18 -4.69
N LEU A 622 -3.44 7.48 -3.55
CA LEU A 622 -3.36 6.58 -2.41
C LEU A 622 -4.72 6.26 -1.80
N VAL A 623 -5.59 7.26 -1.66
CA VAL A 623 -6.94 7.09 -1.11
C VAL A 623 -7.75 6.14 -1.99
N LEU A 624 -7.80 6.37 -3.30
CA LEU A 624 -8.60 5.55 -4.21
C LEU A 624 -8.08 4.11 -4.31
N ILE A 625 -6.77 3.91 -4.27
CA ILE A 625 -6.16 2.58 -4.31
C ILE A 625 -6.40 1.80 -3.01
N ASN A 626 -6.20 2.43 -1.85
CA ASN A 626 -6.22 1.72 -0.58
C ASN A 626 -7.61 1.64 0.06
N GLY A 627 -8.57 2.49 -0.36
CA GLY A 627 -9.93 2.55 0.17
C GLY A 627 -11.01 2.12 -0.80
N TYR A 628 -10.83 2.33 -2.11
CA TYR A 628 -11.89 2.19 -3.12
C TYR A 628 -11.56 1.18 -4.23
N GLY A 629 -10.46 0.43 -4.08
CA GLY A 629 -10.12 -0.65 -4.98
C GLY A 629 -9.70 -0.21 -6.39
N PHE A 630 -9.28 1.04 -6.56
CA PHE A 630 -8.68 1.49 -7.82
C PHE A 630 -7.46 0.62 -8.14
N PRO A 631 -7.28 0.18 -9.41
CA PRO A 631 -6.23 -0.76 -9.76
C PRO A 631 -4.83 -0.20 -9.51
N ARG A 632 -4.04 -0.85 -8.65
CA ARG A 632 -2.68 -0.40 -8.30
C ARG A 632 -1.75 -0.25 -9.52
N HIS A 633 -1.92 -1.11 -10.52
CA HIS A 633 -1.10 -1.09 -11.73
C HIS A 633 -1.37 0.11 -12.65
N LEU A 634 -2.43 0.87 -12.37
CA LEU A 634 -2.73 2.14 -13.02
C LEU A 634 -2.20 3.36 -12.24
N GLY A 635 -1.66 3.16 -11.03
CA GLY A 635 -1.00 4.20 -10.24
C GLY A 635 -1.90 5.17 -9.50
N GLY A 636 -3.21 5.04 -9.63
CA GLY A 636 -4.21 5.97 -9.10
C GLY A 636 -4.81 6.86 -10.17
N PRO A 637 -5.92 7.55 -9.87
CA PRO A 637 -6.68 8.28 -10.88
C PRO A 637 -5.93 9.44 -11.51
N LEU A 638 -5.17 10.21 -10.73
CA LEU A 638 -4.46 11.39 -11.25
C LEU A 638 -3.14 10.99 -11.93
N TRP A 639 -2.45 9.97 -11.43
CA TRP A 639 -1.33 9.37 -12.15
C TRP A 639 -1.78 8.79 -13.49
N TRP A 640 -2.86 8.01 -13.50
CA TRP A 640 -3.43 7.46 -14.73
C TRP A 640 -3.80 8.58 -15.71
N ALA A 641 -4.49 9.64 -15.26
CA ALA A 641 -4.88 10.77 -16.09
C ALA A 641 -3.67 11.44 -16.75
N LYS A 642 -2.56 11.58 -16.03
CA LYS A 642 -1.31 12.15 -16.54
C LYS A 642 -0.67 11.32 -17.66
N THR A 643 -0.93 10.01 -17.70
CA THR A 643 -0.41 9.11 -18.74
C THR A 643 -1.30 9.01 -19.97
N GLN A 644 -2.51 9.61 -19.95
CA GLN A 644 -3.44 9.56 -21.07
C GLN A 644 -3.16 10.68 -22.09
N ASP A 645 -3.65 10.45 -23.30
CA ASP A 645 -3.71 11.50 -24.31
C ASP A 645 -4.59 12.67 -23.81
N ARG A 646 -4.02 13.85 -23.76
CA ARG A 646 -4.65 15.05 -23.18
C ARG A 646 -5.97 15.40 -23.87
N GLN A 647 -5.98 15.35 -25.20
CA GLN A 647 -7.16 15.72 -25.99
C GLN A 647 -8.30 14.72 -25.78
N ARG A 648 -7.99 13.42 -25.73
CA ARG A 648 -8.99 12.38 -25.44
C ARG A 648 -9.57 12.53 -24.04
N LEU A 649 -8.72 12.84 -23.05
CA LEU A 649 -9.17 13.06 -21.68
C LEU A 649 -10.08 14.29 -21.59
N GLU A 650 -9.73 15.40 -22.24
CA GLU A 650 -10.58 16.59 -22.34
C GLU A 650 -11.95 16.29 -22.95
N GLN A 651 -11.98 15.56 -24.06
CA GLN A 651 -13.23 15.14 -24.69
C GLN A 651 -14.08 14.27 -23.76
N ALA A 652 -13.46 13.34 -23.03
CA ALA A 652 -14.15 12.49 -22.07
C ALA A 652 -14.75 13.30 -20.90
N LEU A 653 -14.01 14.29 -20.38
CA LEU A 653 -14.51 15.22 -19.37
C LEU A 653 -15.66 16.10 -19.87
N GLN A 654 -15.57 16.57 -21.11
CA GLN A 654 -16.65 17.38 -21.74
C GLN A 654 -17.92 16.56 -21.97
N ALA A 655 -17.80 15.25 -22.22
CA ALA A 655 -18.92 14.35 -22.43
C ALA A 655 -19.69 13.99 -21.12
N LEU A 656 -19.16 14.32 -19.94
CA LEU A 656 -19.86 14.11 -18.68
C LEU A 656 -21.09 15.00 -18.57
N GLN A 657 -22.23 14.41 -18.21
CA GLN A 657 -23.51 15.10 -18.09
C GLN A 657 -23.84 15.45 -16.63
N GLY A 658 -24.67 16.50 -16.44
CA GLY A 658 -25.16 16.88 -15.11
C GLY A 658 -24.11 17.41 -14.14
N LEU A 659 -22.93 17.81 -14.63
CA LEU A 659 -21.89 18.41 -13.79
C LEU A 659 -22.13 19.89 -13.56
N LYS A 660 -22.03 20.31 -12.29
CA LYS A 660 -22.04 21.73 -11.90
C LYS A 660 -20.67 22.39 -12.13
N ARG A 661 -19.58 21.63 -11.97
CA ARG A 661 -18.18 22.09 -12.13
C ARG A 661 -17.38 21.05 -12.91
N ARG A 662 -16.34 21.53 -13.58
CA ARG A 662 -15.31 20.70 -14.21
C ARG A 662 -13.95 21.03 -13.62
N GLY A 663 -13.17 19.98 -13.32
CA GLY A 663 -11.82 20.13 -12.82
C GLY A 663 -10.86 20.60 -13.91
N ASP A 664 -9.88 21.39 -13.51
CA ASP A 664 -8.84 21.92 -14.39
C ASP A 664 -7.72 20.88 -14.58
N LEU A 665 -7.58 20.39 -15.81
CA LEU A 665 -6.53 19.45 -16.16
C LEU A 665 -5.10 20.05 -16.03
N ALA A 666 -4.93 21.38 -15.99
CA ALA A 666 -3.63 21.98 -15.72
C ALA A 666 -3.05 21.60 -14.35
N ARG A 667 -3.89 21.15 -13.43
CA ARG A 667 -3.47 20.60 -12.12
C ARG A 667 -2.74 19.26 -12.19
N LEU A 668 -2.73 18.59 -13.34
CA LEU A 668 -1.95 17.37 -13.56
C LEU A 668 -0.46 17.66 -13.80
N ASP A 669 -0.10 18.84 -14.29
CA ASP A 669 1.26 19.24 -14.60
C ASP A 669 2.03 19.64 -13.35
#